data_862dd02b1a0a544340b1244ac0a4bbfc
#
_entry.id   862dd02b1a0a544340b1244ac0a4bbfc
#
_cell.length_a   1.000
_cell.length_b   1.000
_cell.length_c   1.000
_cell.angle_alpha   90.00
_cell.angle_beta   90.00
_cell.angle_gamma   90.00
#
_symmetry.space_group_name_H-M   'P 1'
#
loop_
_entity.id
_entity.type
_entity.pdbx_description
1 polymer ?
#
loop_
_entity_poly.entity_id
_entity_poly.type
_entity_poly.pdbx_seq_one_letter_code
_entity_poly.pdbx_strand_id
1 'polypeptide(L)'
;MRKIYRTLLCGSLLLFSLGFSSCEDYLDKEADSTVSEEEAFKNFRNFQGFIEEIYNCIPDKEKNNYTTSWNWGDDEIFNPEGDSHMTHQVDLGNFRAWSTNNQCWLYRTGSDPTATYHPNSDGNAKFKHSLWPHAWYCIRKANIGIANLERLTEATDEEKKLIAGQLYFFRAWWHFEMMQYFGGLPYIDTVLSATEKMSLPRLSYQECADKAAVDFRMAADLLPINWDNTTVGKQTAGKNDLRINKIMALGYLGKNYLWAASPLMEHGAQLGGSNTYNYNTEYAKKAAEAFGELLTLVESGQTQYALAQFDYSDIYNHTKSASASNSYSEIFYTTGQNWKMPGTTEAIFRGPSEDFNGSNWNMTKLWGPKIYGLVEHDNIIHQPTANYVNLYGMENGLPLSEDETKSGFRKNFPFRNRDARFYHDIVFDGFHYVNAAIPEVDKEFLRYCTLYTGGAMRAVANASRTGYFIQKLVPHQANKYDGLYNWSGNLHTYLPYMRLADIYLMYAEACAAVDGAAGKSTNFGKTAEDAINTLRKRAGVGPVGGGEPGDEKGTLCPEYISNSQKFMDEVRRERAVELSFEGFRFNDLQRWLLLTEEPYTIKTSQEFERVENEDFYKNNDPAEAEVRNFREETILKRVFGTKHYWFPLLDNDVYLYAEFPQNPGW
;
A
#
# COMPACT_ATOMS: atom_id res chain seq x y z
N MET A 1 68.51 29.26 -38.57
CA MET A 1 67.48 29.05 -37.56
C MET A 1 66.47 30.17 -37.38
N ARG A 2 66.82 31.48 -37.55
CA ARG A 2 65.81 32.58 -37.40
C ARG A 2 64.74 32.70 -38.50
N LYS A 3 64.93 32.15 -39.67
CA LYS A 3 63.93 32.17 -40.79
C LYS A 3 62.88 31.04 -40.66
N ILE A 4 63.21 29.92 -40.07
CA ILE A 4 62.25 28.78 -39.85
C ILE A 4 61.23 29.10 -38.76
N TYR A 5 61.64 29.84 -37.74
CA TYR A 5 60.69 30.25 -36.67
C TYR A 5 59.67 31.31 -37.12
N ARG A 6 60.01 32.18 -38.09
CA ARG A 6 59.04 33.13 -38.63
C ARG A 6 57.98 32.51 -39.53
N THR A 7 58.33 31.46 -40.25
CA THR A 7 57.38 30.72 -41.12
C THR A 7 56.48 29.82 -40.32
N LEU A 8 56.94 29.23 -39.21
CA LEU A 8 56.12 28.44 -38.29
C LEU A 8 55.18 29.32 -37.46
N LEU A 9 55.60 30.54 -37.10
CA LEU A 9 54.73 31.47 -36.34
C LEU A 9 53.61 32.09 -37.19
N CYS A 10 53.86 32.35 -38.48
CA CYS A 10 52.83 32.82 -39.42
C CYS A 10 51.88 31.66 -39.83
N GLY A 11 52.34 30.43 -39.92
CA GLY A 11 51.49 29.29 -40.17
C GLY A 11 50.56 28.90 -39.01
N SER A 12 51.02 29.08 -37.76
CA SER A 12 50.20 28.83 -36.59
C SER A 12 49.18 29.94 -36.33
N LEU A 13 49.46 31.20 -36.71
CA LEU A 13 48.47 32.30 -36.63
C LEU A 13 47.37 32.18 -37.72
N LEU A 14 47.70 31.68 -38.92
CA LEU A 14 46.66 31.40 -39.94
C LEU A 14 45.80 30.17 -39.65
N LEU A 15 46.30 29.19 -38.93
CA LEU A 15 45.50 28.04 -38.45
C LEU A 15 44.60 28.40 -37.25
N PHE A 16 44.99 29.43 -36.48
CA PHE A 16 44.16 29.92 -35.36
C PHE A 16 43.02 30.86 -35.78
N SER A 17 43.16 31.52 -36.96
CA SER A 17 42.12 32.42 -37.48
C SER A 17 41.05 31.71 -38.33
N LEU A 18 41.24 30.43 -38.69
CA LEU A 18 40.24 29.60 -39.39
C LEU A 18 39.36 28.75 -38.43
N GLY A 19 39.66 28.80 -37.14
CA GLY A 19 38.91 28.06 -36.11
C GLY A 19 37.79 28.81 -35.42
N PHE A 20 37.58 30.11 -35.72
CA PHE A 20 36.59 30.93 -35.01
C PHE A 20 35.34 31.29 -35.83
N SER A 21 35.19 30.75 -37.04
CA SER A 21 34.01 31.04 -37.85
C SER A 21 32.93 29.94 -37.84
N SER A 22 32.98 29.04 -36.83
CA SER A 22 32.06 27.89 -36.80
C SER A 22 31.19 27.80 -35.51
N CYS A 23 31.07 28.86 -34.73
CA CYS A 23 30.26 28.81 -33.52
C CYS A 23 29.07 29.77 -33.46
N GLU A 24 28.90 30.67 -34.44
CA GLU A 24 27.71 31.54 -34.45
C GLU A 24 26.45 30.80 -34.89
N ASP A 25 26.51 29.94 -35.87
CA ASP A 25 25.35 29.14 -36.32
C ASP A 25 24.89 28.04 -35.33
N TYR A 26 25.73 27.69 -34.34
CA TYR A 26 25.36 26.72 -33.31
C TYR A 26 24.68 27.36 -32.08
N LEU A 27 24.93 28.65 -31.87
CA LEU A 27 24.31 29.42 -30.78
C LEU A 27 23.01 30.12 -31.21
N ASP A 28 22.78 30.29 -32.51
CA ASP A 28 21.55 30.80 -33.10
C ASP A 28 20.53 29.72 -33.51
N LYS A 29 20.80 28.45 -33.19
CA LYS A 29 19.68 27.50 -33.09
C LYS A 29 18.88 27.90 -31.85
N GLU A 30 17.85 28.72 -32.05
CA GLU A 30 16.70 28.69 -31.15
C GLU A 30 16.44 27.22 -30.80
N ALA A 31 16.34 26.94 -29.53
CA ALA A 31 15.99 25.59 -29.09
C ALA A 31 14.61 25.26 -29.66
N ASP A 32 14.60 24.62 -30.82
CA ASP A 32 13.41 24.10 -31.54
C ASP A 32 12.66 23.05 -30.76
N SER A 33 12.73 23.05 -29.41
CA SER A 33 12.13 22.06 -28.52
C SER A 33 11.30 22.67 -27.38
N THR A 34 11.03 23.96 -27.35
CA THR A 34 9.98 24.48 -26.46
C THR A 34 8.66 24.40 -27.18
N VAL A 35 7.93 23.30 -26.92
CA VAL A 35 6.51 23.21 -27.28
C VAL A 35 5.83 24.44 -26.67
N SER A 36 5.26 25.31 -27.50
CA SER A 36 4.54 26.47 -27.00
C SER A 36 3.35 26.04 -26.15
N GLU A 37 2.91 26.87 -25.22
CA GLU A 37 1.72 26.56 -24.40
C GLU A 37 0.49 26.23 -25.30
N GLU A 38 0.38 26.89 -26.45
CA GLU A 38 -0.69 26.62 -27.41
C GLU A 38 -0.57 25.21 -28.01
N GLU A 39 0.62 24.78 -28.38
CA GLU A 39 0.85 23.44 -28.96
C GLU A 39 0.79 22.33 -27.92
N ALA A 40 1.10 22.62 -26.65
CA ALA A 40 1.07 21.63 -25.57
C ALA A 40 -0.33 21.01 -25.37
N PHE A 41 -1.39 21.76 -25.63
CA PHE A 41 -2.77 21.34 -25.38
C PHE A 41 -3.60 21.09 -26.67
N LYS A 42 -3.02 21.27 -27.84
CA LYS A 42 -3.75 21.28 -29.12
C LYS A 42 -4.21 19.90 -29.59
N ASN A 43 -3.40 18.86 -29.33
CA ASN A 43 -3.68 17.49 -29.75
C ASN A 43 -3.49 16.50 -28.61
N PHE A 44 -4.05 15.28 -28.79
CA PHE A 44 -4.02 14.23 -27.77
C PHE A 44 -2.59 13.88 -27.31
N ARG A 45 -1.65 13.71 -28.24
CA ARG A 45 -0.30 13.25 -27.93
C ARG A 45 0.43 14.25 -27.01
N ASN A 46 0.39 15.52 -27.32
CA ASN A 46 1.05 16.55 -26.55
C ASN A 46 0.38 16.72 -25.19
N PHE A 47 -0.95 16.73 -25.15
CA PHE A 47 -1.70 16.85 -23.89
C PHE A 47 -1.49 15.60 -22.99
N GLN A 48 -1.47 14.40 -23.55
CA GLN A 48 -1.15 13.19 -22.79
C GLN A 48 0.27 13.27 -22.23
N GLY A 49 1.24 13.77 -23.00
CA GLY A 49 2.60 14.04 -22.52
C GLY A 49 2.65 14.97 -21.31
N PHE A 50 1.79 15.99 -21.28
CA PHE A 50 1.63 16.87 -20.12
C PHE A 50 1.09 16.10 -18.89
N ILE A 51 0.15 15.16 -19.08
CA ILE A 51 -0.43 14.35 -18.00
C ILE A 51 0.55 13.29 -17.49
N GLU A 52 1.44 12.75 -18.34
CA GLU A 52 2.43 11.73 -17.95
C GLU A 52 3.30 12.17 -16.77
N GLU A 53 3.52 13.45 -16.61
CA GLU A 53 4.26 13.98 -15.46
C GLU A 53 3.51 13.75 -14.14
N ILE A 54 2.17 13.77 -14.14
CA ILE A 54 1.36 13.47 -12.96
C ILE A 54 1.46 11.96 -12.63
N TYR A 55 1.43 11.09 -13.66
CA TYR A 55 1.69 9.66 -13.46
C TYR A 55 3.06 9.39 -12.83
N ASN A 56 4.08 10.10 -13.27
CA ASN A 56 5.44 9.97 -12.73
C ASN A 56 5.56 10.42 -11.26
N CYS A 57 4.61 11.19 -10.77
CA CYS A 57 4.56 11.62 -9.37
C CYS A 57 3.89 10.59 -8.44
N ILE A 58 3.21 9.57 -8.97
CA ILE A 58 2.59 8.53 -8.13
C ILE A 58 3.71 7.78 -7.42
N PRO A 59 3.73 7.77 -6.07
CA PRO A 59 4.82 7.12 -5.34
C PRO A 59 4.80 5.61 -5.50
N ASP A 60 5.98 5.02 -5.53
CA ASP A 60 6.18 3.59 -5.38
C ASP A 60 6.22 3.25 -3.89
N LYS A 61 5.25 2.49 -3.41
CA LYS A 61 5.11 2.14 -1.99
C LYS A 61 6.22 1.21 -1.47
N GLU A 62 6.91 0.51 -2.33
CA GLU A 62 7.98 -0.41 -1.96
C GLU A 62 9.33 0.28 -1.82
N LYS A 63 9.49 1.41 -2.49
CA LYS A 63 10.77 2.09 -2.52
C LYS A 63 11.07 2.79 -1.20
N ASN A 64 12.34 2.74 -0.79
CA ASN A 64 12.83 3.35 0.45
C ASN A 64 12.14 2.88 1.73
N ASN A 65 11.79 1.65 1.78
CA ASN A 65 11.16 1.02 2.93
C ASN A 65 12.01 0.96 4.21
N TYR A 66 13.26 1.35 4.16
CA TYR A 66 14.13 1.34 5.34
C TYR A 66 13.75 2.44 6.34
N THR A 67 13.67 3.68 5.91
CA THR A 67 13.41 4.83 6.79
C THR A 67 12.13 5.58 6.48
N THR A 68 11.65 5.47 5.24
CA THR A 68 10.56 6.28 4.69
C THR A 68 9.45 5.43 4.09
N SER A 69 9.28 4.21 4.55
CA SER A 69 8.30 3.27 4.02
C SER A 69 6.88 3.85 4.03
N TRP A 70 6.15 3.67 2.95
CA TRP A 70 4.72 3.88 2.89
C TRP A 70 3.95 2.81 3.66
N ASN A 71 4.54 1.65 3.79
CA ASN A 71 4.02 0.56 4.59
C ASN A 71 4.76 0.51 5.92
N TRP A 72 4.44 1.42 6.81
CA TRP A 72 5.02 1.44 8.16
C TRP A 72 4.30 0.51 9.14
N GLY A 73 3.18 -0.10 8.69
CA GLY A 73 2.31 -0.86 9.56
C GLY A 73 1.63 0.00 10.62
N ASP A 74 1.11 -0.65 11.61
CA ASP A 74 0.60 -0.03 12.83
C ASP A 74 0.73 -1.04 13.99
N ASP A 75 -0.36 -1.53 14.55
CA ASP A 75 -0.34 -2.65 15.50
C ASP A 75 0.18 -3.95 14.87
N GLU A 76 0.16 -4.05 13.54
CA GLU A 76 0.61 -5.23 12.79
C GLU A 76 2.12 -5.46 12.77
N ILE A 77 2.92 -4.41 12.89
CA ILE A 77 4.38 -4.46 12.72
C ILE A 77 5.10 -3.93 13.94
N PHE A 78 6.09 -4.69 14.41
CA PHE A 78 7.09 -4.26 15.38
C PHE A 78 8.42 -4.02 14.68
N ASN A 79 9.07 -2.90 15.01
CA ASN A 79 10.40 -2.58 14.53
C ASN A 79 11.40 -2.59 15.68
N PRO A 80 12.40 -3.50 15.70
CA PRO A 80 13.40 -3.59 16.77
C PRO A 80 14.54 -2.57 16.68
N GLU A 81 14.68 -1.89 15.52
CA GLU A 81 15.88 -1.08 15.21
C GLU A 81 15.85 0.38 15.71
N GLY A 82 14.74 0.84 16.27
CA GLY A 82 14.73 2.11 17.00
C GLY A 82 14.63 3.37 16.12
N ASP A 83 15.35 4.41 16.54
CA ASP A 83 15.04 5.83 16.29
C ASP A 83 14.94 6.30 14.83
N SER A 84 15.52 5.61 13.87
CA SER A 84 15.51 6.06 12.47
C SER A 84 14.33 5.55 11.65
N HIS A 85 13.47 4.71 12.23
CA HIS A 85 12.35 4.11 11.52
C HIS A 85 11.02 4.78 11.81
N MET A 86 10.22 4.97 10.77
CA MET A 86 8.90 5.55 10.88
C MET A 86 7.99 4.78 11.83
N THR A 87 7.95 3.47 11.73
CA THR A 87 7.17 2.61 12.62
C THR A 87 7.46 2.90 14.09
N HIS A 88 8.74 3.00 14.45
CA HIS A 88 9.17 3.31 15.81
C HIS A 88 8.74 4.72 16.25
N GLN A 89 8.92 5.72 15.40
CA GLN A 89 8.53 7.10 15.70
C GLN A 89 7.01 7.24 15.87
N VAL A 90 6.24 6.54 15.05
CA VAL A 90 4.77 6.48 15.18
C VAL A 90 4.38 5.82 16.50
N ASP A 91 5.02 4.71 16.88
CA ASP A 91 4.75 4.03 18.14
C ASP A 91 5.02 4.90 19.37
N LEU A 92 6.02 5.77 19.29
CA LEU A 92 6.35 6.75 20.34
C LEU A 92 5.44 8.00 20.32
N GLY A 93 4.53 8.12 19.38
CA GLY A 93 3.71 9.32 19.20
C GLY A 93 4.50 10.55 18.76
N ASN A 94 5.70 10.34 18.20
CA ASN A 94 6.66 11.40 17.89
C ASN A 94 6.46 11.98 16.47
N PHE A 95 5.22 12.27 16.09
CA PHE A 95 4.86 12.67 14.73
C PHE A 95 5.53 13.98 14.30
N ARG A 96 5.63 14.96 15.20
CA ARG A 96 6.23 16.26 14.86
C ARG A 96 7.75 16.17 14.68
N ALA A 97 8.46 15.52 15.60
CA ALA A 97 9.90 15.34 15.47
C ALA A 97 10.27 14.54 14.23
N TRP A 98 9.46 13.53 13.90
CA TRP A 98 9.66 12.77 12.70
C TRP A 98 9.34 13.59 11.44
N SER A 99 8.31 14.44 11.45
CA SER A 99 7.95 15.29 10.32
C SER A 99 9.01 16.35 9.98
N THR A 100 9.83 16.73 10.96
CA THR A 100 10.96 17.67 10.74
C THR A 100 12.24 16.98 10.29
N ASN A 101 12.29 15.64 10.40
CA ASN A 101 13.41 14.84 9.94
C ASN A 101 13.29 14.58 8.43
N ASN A 102 14.43 14.55 7.73
CA ASN A 102 14.53 14.34 6.29
C ASN A 102 13.93 13.00 5.79
N GLN A 103 13.47 12.16 6.69
CA GLN A 103 13.01 10.81 6.39
C GLN A 103 11.48 10.67 6.35
N CYS A 104 10.74 11.76 6.56
CA CYS A 104 9.28 11.74 6.54
C CYS A 104 8.72 11.93 5.12
N TRP A 105 8.17 10.86 4.57
CA TRP A 105 7.54 10.91 3.24
C TRP A 105 6.27 11.79 3.17
N LEU A 106 5.65 12.10 4.31
CA LEU A 106 4.44 12.94 4.33
C LEU A 106 4.71 14.41 3.98
N TYR A 107 5.89 14.94 4.35
CA TYR A 107 6.16 16.38 4.27
C TYR A 107 7.27 16.72 3.29
N ARG A 108 8.50 16.33 3.58
CA ARG A 108 9.64 16.76 2.79
C ARG A 108 10.85 15.87 3.02
N THR A 109 11.53 15.56 1.95
CA THR A 109 12.84 14.93 1.98
C THR A 109 13.89 15.94 1.55
N GLY A 110 14.90 16.19 2.39
CA GLY A 110 16.03 17.07 2.08
C GLY A 110 16.25 18.18 3.08
N SER A 111 17.51 18.55 3.27
CA SER A 111 17.97 19.54 4.24
C SER A 111 17.77 20.98 3.80
N ASP A 112 17.32 21.22 2.59
CA ASP A 112 17.13 22.57 2.07
C ASP A 112 15.67 23.03 2.19
N PRO A 113 15.36 23.93 3.14
CA PRO A 113 14.02 24.47 3.29
C PRO A 113 13.59 25.39 2.13
N THR A 114 14.52 25.77 1.26
CA THR A 114 14.26 26.70 0.14
C THR A 114 14.19 25.99 -1.21
N ALA A 115 14.53 24.71 -1.29
CA ALA A 115 14.49 23.96 -2.54
C ALA A 115 13.06 23.95 -3.10
N THR A 116 12.89 24.64 -4.20
CA THR A 116 11.67 24.55 -5.00
C THR A 116 11.57 23.12 -5.51
N TYR A 117 10.50 22.44 -5.12
CA TYR A 117 10.26 21.12 -5.62
C TYR A 117 10.03 21.15 -7.13
N HIS A 118 10.85 20.42 -7.86
CA HIS A 118 10.63 20.13 -9.27
C HIS A 118 10.76 18.64 -9.52
N PRO A 119 9.74 17.94 -10.06
CA PRO A 119 9.77 16.50 -10.24
C PRO A 119 10.95 15.98 -11.05
N ASN A 120 11.51 16.84 -11.90
CA ASN A 120 12.57 16.50 -12.83
C ASN A 120 13.95 17.07 -12.46
N SER A 121 14.11 17.75 -11.31
CA SER A 121 15.36 18.45 -11.01
C SER A 121 16.50 17.57 -10.55
N ASP A 122 16.18 16.36 -10.03
CA ASP A 122 17.18 15.39 -9.60
C ASP A 122 16.83 14.03 -10.17
N GLY A 123 17.68 13.44 -11.00
CA GLY A 123 17.43 12.24 -11.78
C GLY A 123 16.85 11.02 -11.03
N ASN A 124 16.93 10.99 -9.69
CA ASN A 124 16.33 9.97 -8.84
C ASN A 124 15.45 10.57 -7.72
N ALA A 125 15.20 11.86 -7.74
CA ALA A 125 14.54 12.56 -6.65
C ALA A 125 13.01 12.40 -6.70
N LYS A 126 12.42 12.15 -7.87
CA LYS A 126 10.97 12.04 -8.05
C LYS A 126 10.27 11.00 -7.15
N PHE A 127 11.00 10.01 -6.66
CA PHE A 127 10.48 9.00 -5.75
C PHE A 127 10.91 9.18 -4.29
N LYS A 128 11.71 10.19 -4.01
CA LYS A 128 12.13 10.55 -2.65
C LYS A 128 11.28 11.66 -2.05
N HIS A 129 10.21 12.04 -2.72
CA HIS A 129 9.45 13.22 -2.37
C HIS A 129 8.29 12.89 -1.45
N SER A 130 8.03 13.82 -0.55
CA SER A 130 6.93 13.74 0.38
C SER A 130 5.60 14.02 -0.29
N LEU A 131 4.55 13.47 0.26
CA LEU A 131 3.18 13.59 -0.21
C LEU A 131 2.74 15.06 -0.35
N TRP A 132 3.03 15.90 0.66
CA TRP A 132 2.53 17.27 0.72
C TRP A 132 2.91 18.13 -0.49
N PRO A 133 4.20 18.33 -0.82
CA PRO A 133 4.57 19.14 -1.98
C PRO A 133 4.19 18.51 -3.32
N HIS A 134 4.24 17.17 -3.43
CA HIS A 134 3.84 16.47 -4.65
C HIS A 134 2.36 16.66 -4.95
N ALA A 135 1.50 16.51 -3.95
CA ALA A 135 0.07 16.63 -4.14
C ALA A 135 -0.29 18.03 -4.65
N TRP A 136 0.24 19.08 -4.02
CA TRP A 136 -0.05 20.46 -4.48
C TRP A 136 0.45 20.73 -5.90
N TYR A 137 1.62 20.20 -6.24
CA TYR A 137 2.14 20.27 -7.61
C TYR A 137 1.21 19.58 -8.61
N CYS A 138 0.79 18.36 -8.33
CA CYS A 138 -0.06 17.58 -9.21
C CYS A 138 -1.48 18.14 -9.32
N ILE A 139 -2.04 18.67 -8.23
CA ILE A 139 -3.32 19.38 -8.21
C ILE A 139 -3.24 20.61 -9.12
N ARG A 140 -2.16 21.41 -9.01
CA ARG A 140 -1.96 22.55 -9.89
C ARG A 140 -1.86 22.14 -11.35
N LYS A 141 -1.11 21.08 -11.67
CA LYS A 141 -1.04 20.55 -13.04
C LYS A 141 -2.40 20.08 -13.55
N ALA A 142 -3.16 19.34 -12.73
CA ALA A 142 -4.49 18.91 -13.09
C ALA A 142 -5.41 20.10 -13.39
N ASN A 143 -5.37 21.16 -12.56
CA ASN A 143 -6.14 22.39 -12.77
C ASN A 143 -5.73 23.13 -14.05
N ILE A 144 -4.42 23.20 -14.34
CA ILE A 144 -3.94 23.78 -15.60
C ILE A 144 -4.47 22.97 -16.79
N GLY A 145 -4.41 21.63 -16.72
CA GLY A 145 -4.96 20.77 -17.75
C GLY A 145 -6.45 21.00 -17.94
N ILE A 146 -7.24 20.99 -16.88
CA ILE A 146 -8.70 21.20 -16.93
C ILE A 146 -9.03 22.57 -17.55
N ALA A 147 -8.30 23.63 -17.16
CA ALA A 147 -8.51 24.97 -17.70
C ALA A 147 -8.18 25.07 -19.21
N ASN A 148 -7.42 24.14 -19.76
CA ASN A 148 -7.01 24.13 -21.17
C ASN A 148 -7.74 23.06 -22.03
N LEU A 149 -8.76 22.37 -21.51
CA LEU A 149 -9.49 21.34 -22.27
C LEU A 149 -10.10 21.86 -23.58
N GLU A 150 -10.56 23.11 -23.61
CA GLU A 150 -11.12 23.73 -24.81
C GLU A 150 -10.08 23.97 -25.93
N ARG A 151 -8.78 23.96 -25.57
CA ARG A 151 -7.69 24.07 -26.56
C ARG A 151 -7.40 22.76 -27.28
N LEU A 152 -7.98 21.65 -26.86
CA LEU A 152 -7.82 20.34 -27.48
C LEU A 152 -8.69 20.24 -28.75
N THR A 153 -8.31 21.01 -29.76
CA THR A 153 -9.09 21.17 -31.01
C THR A 153 -8.77 20.10 -32.06
N GLU A 154 -7.58 19.51 -32.00
CA GLU A 154 -7.12 18.46 -32.91
C GLU A 154 -7.20 17.09 -32.27
N ALA A 155 -8.36 16.74 -31.68
CA ALA A 155 -8.61 15.46 -31.04
C ALA A 155 -10.05 15.02 -31.27
N THR A 156 -10.25 13.69 -31.28
CA THR A 156 -11.56 13.07 -31.30
C THR A 156 -12.31 13.25 -29.98
N ASP A 157 -13.61 13.03 -29.96
CA ASP A 157 -14.41 13.08 -28.72
C ASP A 157 -13.97 11.99 -27.71
N GLU A 158 -13.52 10.81 -28.20
CA GLU A 158 -12.92 9.78 -27.35
C GLU A 158 -11.67 10.30 -26.67
N GLU A 159 -10.73 10.87 -27.42
CA GLU A 159 -9.48 11.41 -26.91
C GLU A 159 -9.69 12.55 -25.90
N LYS A 160 -10.67 13.43 -26.17
CA LYS A 160 -11.05 14.50 -25.22
C LYS A 160 -11.54 13.93 -23.89
N LYS A 161 -12.36 12.89 -23.92
CA LYS A 161 -12.84 12.19 -22.71
C LYS A 161 -11.71 11.54 -21.94
N LEU A 162 -10.75 10.89 -22.63
CA LEU A 162 -9.58 10.28 -22.01
C LEU A 162 -8.72 11.32 -21.28
N ILE A 163 -8.46 12.46 -21.90
CA ILE A 163 -7.70 13.55 -21.28
C ILE A 163 -8.42 14.11 -20.05
N ALA A 164 -9.68 14.49 -20.22
CA ALA A 164 -10.46 15.11 -19.14
C ALA A 164 -10.63 14.15 -17.94
N GLY A 165 -10.96 12.88 -18.20
CA GLY A 165 -11.16 11.89 -17.15
C GLY A 165 -9.93 11.65 -16.30
N GLN A 166 -8.72 11.60 -16.89
CA GLN A 166 -7.46 11.48 -16.14
C GLN A 166 -7.21 12.71 -15.25
N LEU A 167 -7.45 13.90 -15.77
CA LEU A 167 -7.23 15.16 -15.03
C LEU A 167 -8.16 15.28 -13.81
N TYR A 168 -9.45 14.98 -13.98
CA TYR A 168 -10.41 14.96 -12.87
C TYR A 168 -10.03 13.91 -11.83
N PHE A 169 -9.67 12.69 -12.26
CA PHE A 169 -9.20 11.66 -11.35
C PHE A 169 -8.00 12.13 -10.51
N PHE A 170 -6.96 12.65 -11.13
CA PHE A 170 -5.76 13.07 -10.43
C PHE A 170 -5.99 14.25 -9.49
N ARG A 171 -6.85 15.20 -9.84
CA ARG A 171 -7.21 16.28 -8.94
C ARG A 171 -7.84 15.76 -7.66
N ALA A 172 -8.82 14.86 -7.78
CA ALA A 172 -9.49 14.25 -6.64
C ALA A 172 -8.54 13.33 -5.85
N TRP A 173 -7.76 12.50 -6.54
CA TRP A 173 -6.90 11.51 -5.91
C TRP A 173 -5.82 12.15 -5.02
N TRP A 174 -5.17 13.19 -5.49
CA TRP A 174 -4.15 13.87 -4.71
C TRP A 174 -4.73 14.62 -3.50
N HIS A 175 -5.92 15.20 -3.59
CA HIS A 175 -6.61 15.74 -2.43
C HIS A 175 -6.94 14.63 -1.43
N PHE A 176 -7.49 13.51 -1.89
CA PHE A 176 -7.85 12.38 -1.04
C PHE A 176 -6.62 11.79 -0.33
N GLU A 177 -5.50 11.60 -1.04
CA GLU A 177 -4.27 11.08 -0.42
C GLU A 177 -3.76 11.98 0.72
N MET A 178 -3.83 13.30 0.58
CA MET A 178 -3.50 14.22 1.67
C MET A 178 -4.52 14.17 2.81
N MET A 179 -5.80 14.16 2.48
CA MET A 179 -6.88 14.20 3.48
C MET A 179 -6.84 13.02 4.44
N GLN A 180 -6.37 11.85 4.00
CA GLN A 180 -6.23 10.68 4.88
C GLN A 180 -5.34 10.96 6.10
N TYR A 181 -4.33 11.82 5.97
CA TYR A 181 -3.36 12.10 7.03
C TYR A 181 -3.59 13.43 7.72
N PHE A 182 -4.07 14.43 6.99
CA PHE A 182 -4.15 15.81 7.46
C PHE A 182 -5.57 16.31 7.74
N GLY A 183 -6.58 15.52 7.43
CA GLY A 183 -7.97 15.93 7.57
C GLY A 183 -8.43 16.87 6.46
N GLY A 184 -9.43 17.69 6.75
CA GLY A 184 -9.95 18.66 5.79
C GLY A 184 -8.90 19.71 5.40
N LEU A 185 -8.90 20.09 4.12
CA LEU A 185 -7.92 20.99 3.49
C LEU A 185 -8.64 21.98 2.57
N PRO A 186 -7.99 23.03 2.09
CA PRO A 186 -8.51 23.76 0.94
C PRO A 186 -8.63 22.82 -0.27
N TYR A 187 -9.82 22.72 -0.85
CA TYR A 187 -9.99 21.98 -2.09
C TYR A 187 -9.77 22.94 -3.28
N ILE A 188 -8.60 22.81 -3.92
CA ILE A 188 -8.17 23.73 -4.98
C ILE A 188 -8.62 23.18 -6.33
N ASP A 189 -9.68 23.75 -6.90
CA ASP A 189 -10.30 23.34 -8.15
C ASP A 189 -10.10 24.33 -9.32
N THR A 190 -9.26 25.35 -9.09
CA THR A 190 -8.90 26.37 -10.08
C THR A 190 -7.38 26.61 -10.14
N VAL A 191 -6.93 27.24 -11.21
CA VAL A 191 -5.54 27.68 -11.31
C VAL A 191 -5.34 28.96 -10.49
N LEU A 192 -4.58 28.86 -9.39
CA LEU A 192 -4.28 30.00 -8.55
C LEU A 192 -3.30 30.95 -9.25
N SER A 193 -3.57 32.24 -9.18
CA SER A 193 -2.69 33.29 -9.68
C SER A 193 -1.47 33.46 -8.76
N ALA A 194 -0.29 33.65 -9.33
CA ALA A 194 0.92 33.92 -8.57
C ALA A 194 0.93 35.32 -7.91
N THR A 195 0.04 36.21 -8.33
CA THR A 195 -0.03 37.61 -7.87
C THR A 195 -1.14 37.87 -6.87
N GLU A 196 -2.04 36.92 -6.67
CA GLU A 196 -3.12 37.03 -5.69
C GLU A 196 -2.66 36.61 -4.30
N LYS A 197 -3.15 37.32 -3.27
CA LYS A 197 -2.93 36.93 -1.88
C LYS A 197 -3.68 35.61 -1.63
N MET A 198 -2.92 34.57 -1.29
CA MET A 198 -3.52 33.30 -0.92
C MET A 198 -4.17 33.40 0.46
N SER A 199 -5.48 33.17 0.52
CA SER A 199 -6.25 32.99 1.75
C SER A 199 -7.31 31.94 1.45
N LEU A 200 -6.92 30.67 1.53
CA LEU A 200 -7.76 29.53 1.20
C LEU A 200 -8.15 28.83 2.49
N PRO A 201 -9.42 28.93 2.93
CA PRO A 201 -9.86 28.34 4.18
C PRO A 201 -9.78 26.83 4.11
N ARG A 202 -9.49 26.20 5.25
CA ARG A 202 -9.68 24.76 5.40
C ARG A 202 -11.17 24.46 5.37
N LEU A 203 -11.53 23.49 4.54
CA LEU A 203 -12.87 22.90 4.53
C LEU A 203 -12.94 21.75 5.55
N SER A 204 -14.12 21.37 5.96
CA SER A 204 -14.33 20.10 6.67
C SER A 204 -13.95 18.91 5.80
N TYR A 205 -13.73 17.74 6.42
CA TYR A 205 -13.45 16.53 5.67
C TYR A 205 -14.55 16.19 4.68
N GLN A 206 -15.81 16.29 5.13
CA GLN A 206 -16.98 15.98 4.31
C GLN A 206 -17.13 16.94 3.10
N GLU A 207 -16.92 18.25 3.31
CA GLU A 207 -16.94 19.21 2.19
C GLU A 207 -15.86 18.93 1.16
N CYS A 208 -14.64 18.54 1.60
CA CYS A 208 -13.59 18.10 0.69
C CYS A 208 -13.98 16.82 -0.06
N ALA A 209 -14.55 15.86 0.68
CA ALA A 209 -14.98 14.58 0.11
C ALA A 209 -16.11 14.76 -0.93
N ASP A 210 -17.04 15.66 -0.69
CA ASP A 210 -18.10 15.97 -1.67
C ASP A 210 -17.52 16.57 -2.95
N LYS A 211 -16.56 17.49 -2.86
CA LYS A 211 -15.85 18.04 -4.03
C LYS A 211 -15.04 16.96 -4.78
N ALA A 212 -14.29 16.14 -4.04
CA ALA A 212 -13.55 15.02 -4.63
C ALA A 212 -14.48 14.00 -5.32
N ALA A 213 -15.65 13.75 -4.74
CA ALA A 213 -16.64 12.84 -5.32
C ALA A 213 -17.18 13.32 -6.67
N VAL A 214 -17.37 14.63 -6.85
CA VAL A 214 -17.75 15.20 -8.16
C VAL A 214 -16.69 14.88 -9.20
N ASP A 215 -15.42 15.08 -8.87
CA ASP A 215 -14.30 14.83 -9.78
C ASP A 215 -14.15 13.32 -10.07
N PHE A 216 -14.22 12.45 -9.07
CA PHE A 216 -14.17 11.00 -9.28
C PHE A 216 -15.33 10.48 -10.11
N ARG A 217 -16.56 11.02 -9.91
CA ARG A 217 -17.71 10.66 -10.72
C ARG A 217 -17.51 11.09 -12.19
N MET A 218 -17.05 12.33 -12.38
CA MET A 218 -16.74 12.84 -13.72
C MET A 218 -15.69 11.95 -14.41
N ALA A 219 -14.63 11.56 -13.67
CA ALA A 219 -13.62 10.67 -14.20
C ALA A 219 -14.20 9.29 -14.58
N ALA A 220 -15.05 8.70 -13.73
CA ALA A 220 -15.69 7.41 -14.01
C ALA A 220 -16.63 7.46 -15.22
N ASP A 221 -17.28 8.59 -15.46
CA ASP A 221 -18.20 8.75 -16.62
C ASP A 221 -17.44 8.98 -17.93
N LEU A 222 -16.26 9.56 -17.88
CA LEU A 222 -15.44 9.89 -19.05
C LEU A 222 -14.49 8.76 -19.47
N LEU A 223 -13.96 8.00 -18.49
CA LEU A 223 -12.92 7.01 -18.72
C LEU A 223 -13.47 5.65 -19.17
N PRO A 224 -12.73 4.90 -19.99
CA PRO A 224 -13.08 3.55 -20.39
C PRO A 224 -12.92 2.57 -19.23
N ILE A 225 -13.63 1.44 -19.29
CA ILE A 225 -13.39 0.30 -18.40
C ILE A 225 -12.00 -0.27 -18.64
N ASN A 226 -11.63 -0.44 -19.90
CA ASN A 226 -10.32 -0.94 -20.33
C ASN A 226 -9.80 -0.08 -21.49
N TRP A 227 -8.60 0.47 -21.33
CA TRP A 227 -7.95 1.28 -22.36
C TRP A 227 -7.66 0.51 -23.65
N ASP A 228 -7.38 -0.79 -23.57
CA ASP A 228 -7.12 -1.63 -24.74
C ASP A 228 -8.31 -1.67 -25.73
N ASN A 229 -9.50 -1.28 -25.28
CA ASN A 229 -10.70 -1.18 -26.11
C ASN A 229 -10.86 0.18 -26.83
N THR A 230 -10.06 1.19 -26.45
CA THR A 230 -10.09 2.51 -27.09
C THR A 230 -9.27 2.54 -28.39
N THR A 231 -9.52 3.52 -29.23
CA THR A 231 -8.76 3.71 -30.48
C THR A 231 -7.27 3.95 -30.19
N VAL A 232 -6.99 4.76 -29.18
CA VAL A 232 -5.60 5.06 -28.76
C VAL A 232 -4.96 3.86 -28.06
N GLY A 233 -5.67 3.25 -27.12
CA GLY A 233 -5.16 2.14 -26.32
C GLY A 233 -4.84 0.88 -27.13
N LYS A 234 -5.54 0.64 -28.23
CA LYS A 234 -5.22 -0.47 -29.17
C LYS A 234 -3.82 -0.37 -29.75
N GLN A 235 -3.24 0.83 -29.85
CA GLN A 235 -1.87 1.01 -30.34
C GLN A 235 -0.83 0.52 -29.33
N THR A 236 -1.21 0.46 -28.06
CA THR A 236 -0.37 0.01 -26.94
C THR A 236 -1.04 -1.13 -26.15
N ALA A 237 -1.84 -1.96 -26.82
CA ALA A 237 -2.58 -3.04 -26.18
C ALA A 237 -1.66 -3.95 -25.35
N GLY A 238 -2.09 -4.31 -24.14
CA GLY A 238 -1.31 -5.07 -23.17
C GLY A 238 -0.26 -4.25 -22.41
N LYS A 239 -0.23 -2.90 -22.58
CA LYS A 239 0.68 -1.99 -21.88
C LYS A 239 -0.06 -0.86 -21.18
N ASN A 240 -1.37 -0.97 -21.03
CA ASN A 240 -2.23 0.08 -20.50
C ASN A 240 -2.64 -0.16 -19.03
N ASP A 241 -2.06 -1.14 -18.35
CA ASP A 241 -2.46 -1.54 -16.99
C ASP A 241 -2.36 -0.41 -15.94
N LEU A 242 -1.44 0.53 -16.14
CA LEU A 242 -1.26 1.68 -15.25
C LEU A 242 -2.13 2.89 -15.64
N ARG A 243 -2.85 2.84 -16.74
CA ARG A 243 -3.72 3.95 -17.17
C ARG A 243 -4.95 4.04 -16.30
N ILE A 244 -5.22 5.24 -15.80
CA ILE A 244 -6.43 5.49 -15.00
C ILE A 244 -7.66 5.15 -15.83
N ASN A 245 -8.54 4.33 -15.29
CA ASN A 245 -9.74 3.83 -15.96
C ASN A 245 -10.98 4.01 -15.07
N LYS A 246 -12.16 3.68 -15.62
CA LYS A 246 -13.46 3.77 -14.92
C LYS A 246 -13.44 3.01 -13.58
N ILE A 247 -12.84 1.82 -13.53
CA ILE A 247 -12.84 0.98 -12.33
C ILE A 247 -12.02 1.61 -11.22
N MET A 248 -10.85 2.19 -11.54
CA MET A 248 -10.04 2.95 -10.58
C MET A 248 -10.81 4.16 -10.04
N ALA A 249 -11.50 4.90 -10.92
CA ALA A 249 -12.29 6.07 -10.53
C ALA A 249 -13.47 5.71 -9.63
N LEU A 250 -14.23 4.64 -9.95
CA LEU A 250 -15.31 4.13 -9.09
C LEU A 250 -14.80 3.62 -7.75
N GLY A 251 -13.68 2.92 -7.73
CA GLY A 251 -13.06 2.43 -6.51
C GLY A 251 -12.69 3.57 -5.56
N TYR A 252 -12.07 4.63 -6.09
CA TYR A 252 -11.75 5.81 -5.28
C TYR A 252 -12.97 6.68 -4.95
N LEU A 253 -14.00 6.72 -5.78
CA LEU A 253 -15.27 7.34 -5.42
C LEU A 253 -15.89 6.67 -4.18
N GLY A 254 -15.97 5.35 -4.19
CA GLY A 254 -16.45 4.58 -3.05
C GLY A 254 -15.57 4.75 -1.82
N LYS A 255 -14.25 4.66 -1.98
CA LYS A 255 -13.28 4.85 -0.89
C LYS A 255 -13.39 6.25 -0.25
N ASN A 256 -13.49 7.28 -1.06
CA ASN A 256 -13.66 8.66 -0.61
C ASN A 256 -14.93 8.82 0.24
N TYR A 257 -16.06 8.26 -0.21
CA TYR A 257 -17.30 8.28 0.57
C TYR A 257 -17.22 7.43 1.84
N LEU A 258 -16.57 6.26 1.81
CA LEU A 258 -16.41 5.41 2.99
C LEU A 258 -15.56 6.08 4.06
N TRP A 259 -14.47 6.77 3.67
CA TRP A 259 -13.68 7.57 4.61
C TRP A 259 -14.53 8.68 5.22
N ALA A 260 -15.27 9.44 4.40
CA ALA A 260 -16.17 10.49 4.88
C ALA A 260 -17.28 9.96 5.81
N ALA A 261 -17.71 8.70 5.62
CA ALA A 261 -18.67 8.02 6.48
C ALA A 261 -18.07 7.54 7.79
N SER A 262 -16.75 7.38 7.88
CA SER A 262 -16.10 6.67 8.98
C SER A 262 -16.15 7.45 10.30
N PRO A 263 -16.09 6.75 11.45
CA PRO A 263 -16.29 7.35 12.78
C PRO A 263 -15.44 8.58 13.09
N LEU A 264 -14.16 8.59 12.71
CA LEU A 264 -13.29 9.77 12.94
C LEU A 264 -13.84 11.03 12.27
N MET A 265 -14.31 10.91 11.03
CA MET A 265 -14.82 12.04 10.25
C MET A 265 -16.20 12.48 10.71
N GLU A 266 -16.98 11.57 11.28
CA GLU A 266 -18.31 11.87 11.83
C GLU A 266 -18.22 12.49 13.23
N HIS A 267 -17.33 11.99 14.09
CA HIS A 267 -17.31 12.36 15.52
C HIS A 267 -16.12 13.22 15.92
N GLY A 268 -15.12 13.38 15.04
CA GLY A 268 -13.85 14.01 15.38
C GLY A 268 -12.94 13.12 16.25
N ALA A 269 -11.72 13.56 16.44
CA ALA A 269 -10.73 12.85 17.26
C ALA A 269 -11.11 12.92 18.75
N GLN A 270 -11.21 11.77 19.40
CA GLN A 270 -11.54 11.64 20.82
C GLN A 270 -10.80 10.47 21.47
N LEU A 271 -10.61 10.57 22.79
CA LEU A 271 -10.08 9.46 23.59
C LEU A 271 -11.22 8.57 24.07
N GLY A 272 -10.91 7.32 24.20
CA GLY A 272 -11.77 6.33 24.80
C GLY A 272 -12.82 5.82 23.85
N GLY A 273 -12.83 4.51 23.70
CA GLY A 273 -13.69 3.81 22.81
C GLY A 273 -15.12 4.18 23.00
N SER A 274 -15.58 5.02 22.17
CA SER A 274 -16.98 4.87 21.90
C SER A 274 -17.10 3.54 21.17
N ASN A 275 -17.46 2.47 21.89
CA ASN A 275 -17.96 1.24 21.28
C ASN A 275 -19.15 1.50 20.36
N THR A 276 -19.57 2.73 20.25
CA THR A 276 -20.58 3.23 19.32
C THR A 276 -19.84 3.81 18.10
N TYR A 277 -19.31 2.94 17.29
CA TYR A 277 -18.74 3.28 15.99
C TYR A 277 -19.84 3.67 15.00
N ASN A 278 -20.51 4.77 15.27
CA ASN A 278 -21.56 5.26 14.37
C ASN A 278 -20.92 5.86 13.13
N TYR A 279 -21.23 5.26 12.01
CA TYR A 279 -20.93 5.80 10.70
C TYR A 279 -21.98 6.82 10.28
N ASN A 280 -21.58 7.77 9.44
CA ASN A 280 -22.55 8.55 8.69
C ASN A 280 -23.19 7.67 7.63
N THR A 281 -24.46 7.29 7.83
CA THR A 281 -25.16 6.33 6.99
C THR A 281 -25.41 6.85 5.57
N GLU A 282 -25.52 8.16 5.36
CA GLU A 282 -25.73 8.74 4.04
C GLU A 282 -24.47 8.60 3.16
N TYR A 283 -23.29 8.89 3.74
CA TYR A 283 -22.02 8.65 3.04
C TYR A 283 -21.75 7.15 2.85
N ALA A 284 -22.10 6.32 3.85
CA ALA A 284 -21.96 4.87 3.74
C ALA A 284 -22.81 4.30 2.58
N LYS A 285 -24.05 4.75 2.40
CA LYS A 285 -24.88 4.40 1.25
C LYS A 285 -24.25 4.81 -0.07
N LYS A 286 -23.76 6.07 -0.17
CA LYS A 286 -23.07 6.54 -1.38
C LYS A 286 -21.83 5.68 -1.70
N ALA A 287 -21.07 5.27 -0.69
CA ALA A 287 -19.94 4.36 -0.84
C ALA A 287 -20.38 2.98 -1.35
N ALA A 288 -21.42 2.39 -0.74
CA ALA A 288 -21.97 1.10 -1.15
C ALA A 288 -22.45 1.12 -2.62
N GLU A 289 -23.12 2.18 -3.06
CA GLU A 289 -23.55 2.31 -4.45
C GLU A 289 -22.38 2.41 -5.43
N ALA A 290 -21.33 3.17 -5.11
CA ALA A 290 -20.14 3.29 -5.97
C ALA A 290 -19.38 1.96 -6.08
N PHE A 291 -19.17 1.26 -4.97
CA PHE A 291 -18.57 -0.08 -5.00
C PHE A 291 -19.47 -1.11 -5.66
N GLY A 292 -20.78 -1.02 -5.45
CA GLY A 292 -21.76 -1.89 -6.12
C GLY A 292 -21.74 -1.75 -7.64
N GLU A 293 -21.65 -0.53 -8.17
CA GLU A 293 -21.48 -0.28 -9.61
C GLU A 293 -20.21 -0.96 -10.13
N LEU A 294 -19.08 -0.80 -9.42
CA LEU A 294 -17.81 -1.44 -9.77
C LEU A 294 -17.92 -2.96 -9.77
N LEU A 295 -18.41 -3.54 -8.67
CA LEU A 295 -18.50 -4.99 -8.51
C LEU A 295 -19.46 -5.63 -9.51
N THR A 296 -20.52 -4.94 -9.89
CA THR A 296 -21.44 -5.38 -10.97
C THR A 296 -20.71 -5.48 -12.30
N LEU A 297 -19.85 -4.51 -12.64
CA LEU A 297 -19.03 -4.58 -13.85
C LEU A 297 -18.02 -5.73 -13.80
N VAL A 298 -17.42 -5.97 -12.65
CA VAL A 298 -16.44 -7.07 -12.46
C VAL A 298 -17.12 -8.42 -12.57
N GLU A 299 -18.19 -8.67 -11.81
CA GLU A 299 -18.84 -9.98 -11.78
C GLU A 299 -19.63 -10.31 -13.06
N SER A 300 -20.00 -9.31 -13.84
CA SER A 300 -20.56 -9.52 -15.19
C SER A 300 -19.49 -9.78 -16.27
N GLY A 301 -18.20 -9.82 -15.91
CA GLY A 301 -17.10 -10.09 -16.84
C GLY A 301 -16.82 -8.95 -17.82
N GLN A 302 -17.22 -7.72 -17.50
CA GLN A 302 -16.98 -6.55 -18.36
C GLN A 302 -15.61 -5.92 -18.16
N THR A 303 -14.86 -6.35 -17.13
CA THR A 303 -13.56 -5.79 -16.78
C THR A 303 -12.44 -6.79 -16.98
N GLN A 304 -11.20 -6.29 -16.98
CA GLN A 304 -10.00 -7.11 -16.94
C GLN A 304 -9.66 -7.62 -15.54
N TYR A 305 -10.41 -7.25 -14.52
CA TYR A 305 -10.13 -7.54 -13.11
C TYR A 305 -10.87 -8.79 -12.62
N ALA A 306 -10.16 -9.60 -11.84
CA ALA A 306 -10.68 -10.78 -11.17
C ALA A 306 -9.89 -11.06 -9.89
N LEU A 307 -10.51 -11.73 -8.91
CA LEU A 307 -9.78 -12.21 -7.74
C LEU A 307 -8.73 -13.22 -8.15
N ALA A 308 -7.52 -13.06 -7.66
CA ALA A 308 -6.46 -14.05 -7.83
C ALA A 308 -6.84 -15.36 -7.11
N GLN A 309 -6.48 -16.47 -7.69
CA GLN A 309 -6.65 -17.77 -7.04
C GLN A 309 -5.68 -17.87 -5.87
N PHE A 310 -6.14 -18.48 -4.79
CA PHE A 310 -5.33 -18.72 -3.62
C PHE A 310 -4.96 -20.20 -3.54
N ASP A 311 -3.67 -20.49 -3.59
CA ASP A 311 -3.11 -21.81 -3.32
C ASP A 311 -1.87 -21.68 -2.44
N TYR A 312 -2.08 -21.72 -1.12
CA TYR A 312 -1.01 -21.61 -0.15
C TYR A 312 -0.14 -22.88 -0.06
N SER A 313 -0.62 -24.02 -0.53
CA SER A 313 0.15 -25.26 -0.53
C SER A 313 1.39 -25.22 -1.42
N ASP A 314 1.38 -24.34 -2.42
CA ASP A 314 2.54 -24.10 -3.27
C ASP A 314 3.66 -23.33 -2.55
N ILE A 315 3.34 -22.63 -1.47
CA ILE A 315 4.28 -21.80 -0.70
C ILE A 315 4.76 -22.56 0.54
N TYR A 316 3.84 -23.06 1.36
CA TYR A 316 4.17 -23.75 2.57
C TYR A 316 4.08 -25.26 2.39
N ASN A 317 5.22 -25.95 2.53
CA ASN A 317 5.25 -27.40 2.56
C ASN A 317 6.50 -27.90 3.28
N HIS A 318 6.34 -28.54 4.42
CA HIS A 318 7.45 -29.05 5.22
C HIS A 318 8.17 -30.27 4.60
N THR A 319 7.53 -30.96 3.66
CA THR A 319 8.08 -32.18 3.01
C THR A 319 8.60 -31.98 1.59
N LYS A 320 8.25 -30.85 0.96
CA LYS A 320 8.61 -30.55 -0.43
C LYS A 320 9.23 -29.15 -0.52
N SER A 321 10.00 -28.93 -1.58
CA SER A 321 10.40 -27.59 -1.97
C SER A 321 9.17 -26.80 -2.40
N ALA A 322 8.93 -25.69 -1.73
CA ALA A 322 7.84 -24.81 -2.10
C ALA A 322 8.13 -24.03 -3.38
N SER A 323 7.10 -23.66 -4.10
CA SER A 323 7.21 -22.73 -5.24
C SER A 323 7.64 -21.35 -4.74
N ALA A 324 8.37 -20.61 -5.57
CA ALA A 324 8.77 -19.24 -5.25
C ALA A 324 7.58 -18.29 -5.26
N SER A 325 6.57 -18.56 -6.08
CA SER A 325 5.33 -17.78 -6.17
C SER A 325 4.17 -18.65 -6.64
N ASN A 326 2.96 -18.18 -6.39
CA ASN A 326 1.70 -18.71 -6.93
C ASN A 326 0.80 -17.54 -7.40
N SER A 327 -0.39 -17.82 -7.90
CA SER A 327 -1.31 -16.80 -8.43
C SER A 327 -1.66 -15.70 -7.43
N TYR A 328 -1.76 -16.03 -6.14
CA TYR A 328 -2.03 -15.06 -5.08
C TYR A 328 -0.80 -14.21 -4.76
N SER A 329 0.35 -14.84 -4.56
CA SER A 329 1.59 -14.13 -4.26
C SER A 329 2.06 -13.23 -5.42
N GLU A 330 1.67 -13.54 -6.66
CA GLU A 330 1.92 -12.67 -7.82
C GLU A 330 1.17 -11.32 -7.78
N ILE A 331 0.23 -11.13 -6.85
CA ILE A 331 -0.29 -9.78 -6.57
C ILE A 331 0.84 -8.87 -6.08
N PHE A 332 1.78 -9.40 -5.30
CA PHE A 332 2.79 -8.65 -4.57
C PHE A 332 4.18 -8.73 -5.17
N TYR A 333 4.53 -9.85 -5.82
CA TYR A 333 5.85 -10.01 -6.43
C TYR A 333 5.83 -10.97 -7.62
N THR A 334 6.82 -10.82 -8.50
CA THR A 334 7.15 -11.78 -9.55
C THR A 334 8.63 -12.13 -9.49
N THR A 335 8.96 -13.36 -9.86
CA THR A 335 10.32 -13.87 -9.88
C THR A 335 10.74 -14.25 -11.30
N GLY A 336 11.98 -13.92 -11.69
CA GLY A 336 12.56 -14.33 -12.98
C GLY A 336 11.87 -13.76 -14.21
N GLN A 337 11.06 -12.73 -14.09
CA GLN A 337 10.30 -12.13 -15.19
C GLN A 337 10.73 -10.70 -15.44
N ASN A 338 11.32 -10.45 -16.56
CA ASN A 338 11.64 -9.09 -16.98
C ASN A 338 10.36 -8.32 -17.31
N TRP A 339 10.16 -7.17 -16.66
CA TRP A 339 9.13 -6.19 -16.99
C TRP A 339 7.67 -6.60 -16.77
N LYS A 340 7.41 -7.78 -16.26
CA LYS A 340 6.04 -8.16 -15.95
C LYS A 340 5.64 -7.60 -14.60
N MET A 341 4.60 -6.79 -14.61
CA MET A 341 3.99 -6.25 -13.40
C MET A 341 3.30 -7.36 -12.62
N PRO A 342 3.49 -7.47 -11.30
CA PRO A 342 2.68 -8.37 -10.47
C PRO A 342 1.20 -7.98 -10.46
N GLY A 343 0.34 -8.93 -10.11
CA GLY A 343 -1.06 -8.69 -9.78
C GLY A 343 -1.93 -8.16 -10.90
N THR A 344 -1.63 -8.49 -12.14
CA THR A 344 -2.29 -7.94 -13.32
C THR A 344 -3.82 -8.12 -13.36
N THR A 345 -4.37 -9.08 -12.63
CA THR A 345 -5.81 -9.34 -12.58
C THR A 345 -6.48 -8.77 -11.34
N GLU A 346 -5.88 -8.83 -10.17
CA GLU A 346 -6.49 -8.37 -8.93
C GLU A 346 -6.11 -6.94 -8.55
N ALA A 347 -4.89 -6.51 -8.84
CA ALA A 347 -4.47 -5.13 -8.57
C ALA A 347 -5.17 -4.15 -9.50
N ILE A 348 -6.01 -3.28 -8.93
CA ILE A 348 -6.78 -2.27 -9.68
C ILE A 348 -5.93 -1.02 -9.90
N PHE A 349 -5.31 -0.49 -8.84
CA PHE A 349 -4.48 0.70 -8.92
C PHE A 349 -3.16 0.49 -8.20
N ARG A 350 -2.09 0.81 -8.88
CA ARG A 350 -0.72 0.69 -8.36
C ARG A 350 0.16 1.80 -8.95
N GLY A 351 1.22 2.13 -8.24
CA GLY A 351 2.23 3.06 -8.73
C GLY A 351 3.08 2.44 -9.85
N PRO A 352 3.79 3.26 -10.62
CA PRO A 352 4.81 2.78 -11.54
C PRO A 352 5.97 2.18 -10.74
N SER A 353 6.50 1.05 -11.17
CA SER A 353 7.79 0.58 -10.69
C SER A 353 8.91 1.26 -11.43
N GLU A 354 9.86 1.81 -10.70
CA GLU A 354 11.11 2.27 -11.31
C GLU A 354 12.08 1.15 -11.57
N ASP A 355 11.90 0.03 -10.88
CA ASP A 355 12.97 -0.89 -10.75
C ASP A 355 12.86 -2.08 -11.65
N PHE A 356 13.45 -1.91 -12.79
CA PHE A 356 13.70 -3.00 -13.71
C PHE A 356 15.05 -3.71 -13.51
N ASN A 357 15.83 -3.31 -12.52
CA ASN A 357 17.10 -3.95 -12.18
C ASN A 357 17.04 -4.80 -10.91
N GLY A 358 15.85 -5.03 -10.36
CA GLY A 358 15.66 -5.87 -9.17
C GLY A 358 16.11 -5.23 -7.86
N SER A 359 16.11 -3.90 -7.74
CA SER A 359 16.48 -3.23 -6.48
C SER A 359 15.37 -3.28 -5.42
N ASN A 360 14.18 -3.73 -5.76
CA ASN A 360 13.09 -3.97 -4.79
C ASN A 360 13.33 -5.18 -3.87
N TRP A 361 14.42 -5.92 -4.07
CA TRP A 361 14.83 -6.96 -3.16
C TRP A 361 15.02 -6.47 -1.70
N ASN A 362 15.22 -5.18 -1.48
CA ASN A 362 15.35 -4.59 -0.15
C ASN A 362 14.09 -4.85 0.70
N MET A 363 12.90 -4.73 0.12
CA MET A 363 11.67 -5.06 0.84
C MET A 363 11.68 -6.51 1.32
N THR A 364 11.99 -7.44 0.44
CA THR A 364 12.12 -8.86 0.78
C THR A 364 13.07 -9.10 1.96
N LYS A 365 14.21 -8.45 1.96
CA LYS A 365 15.22 -8.61 3.02
C LYS A 365 14.86 -7.94 4.33
N LEU A 366 14.03 -6.91 4.30
CA LEU A 366 13.61 -6.19 5.49
C LEU A 366 12.38 -6.82 6.17
N TRP A 367 11.64 -7.64 5.44
CA TRP A 367 10.37 -8.25 5.89
C TRP A 367 10.49 -9.75 6.16
N GLY A 368 11.39 -10.43 5.49
CA GLY A 368 11.53 -11.88 5.59
C GLY A 368 12.30 -12.37 6.81
N PRO A 369 12.40 -13.69 7.00
CA PRO A 369 13.14 -14.27 8.10
C PRO A 369 14.61 -13.90 8.07
N LYS A 370 15.13 -13.44 9.21
CA LYS A 370 16.56 -13.31 9.44
C LYS A 370 17.07 -14.58 10.10
N ILE A 371 17.83 -15.31 9.34
CA ILE A 371 18.50 -16.52 9.85
C ILE A 371 20.00 -16.24 9.77
N TYR A 372 20.67 -16.22 10.92
CA TYR A 372 22.12 -16.00 10.99
C TYR A 372 22.85 -16.92 10.00
N GLY A 373 23.68 -16.32 9.17
CA GLY A 373 24.42 -17.04 8.12
C GLY A 373 23.63 -17.39 6.87
N LEU A 374 22.31 -17.17 6.82
CA LEU A 374 21.47 -17.42 5.65
C LEU A 374 21.00 -16.14 4.96
N VAL A 375 20.78 -15.08 5.74
CA VAL A 375 20.46 -13.73 5.28
C VAL A 375 21.46 -12.79 5.95
N GLU A 376 22.58 -12.53 5.30
CA GLU A 376 23.77 -12.00 5.96
C GLU A 376 23.79 -10.47 6.14
N HIS A 377 23.01 -9.71 5.40
CA HIS A 377 23.32 -8.28 5.26
C HIS A 377 22.32 -7.30 5.81
N ASP A 378 21.11 -7.74 6.17
CA ASP A 378 20.10 -6.79 6.55
C ASP A 378 19.46 -7.13 7.89
N ASN A 379 19.17 -6.09 8.63
CA ASN A 379 18.39 -6.21 9.84
C ASN A 379 16.93 -6.40 9.43
N ILE A 380 16.27 -7.41 9.98
CA ILE A 380 14.85 -7.54 9.79
C ILE A 380 14.16 -6.49 10.64
N ILE A 381 13.61 -5.53 9.94
CA ILE A 381 13.11 -4.31 10.52
C ILE A 381 11.62 -4.46 10.84
N HIS A 382 10.91 -5.22 10.00
CA HIS A 382 9.47 -5.37 10.11
C HIS A 382 9.13 -6.79 10.56
N GLN A 383 8.62 -6.89 11.78
CA GLN A 383 8.23 -8.16 12.39
C GLN A 383 6.74 -8.12 12.74
N PRO A 384 5.95 -9.17 12.40
CA PRO A 384 4.53 -9.18 12.72
C PRO A 384 4.36 -9.34 14.24
N THR A 385 3.46 -8.57 14.84
CA THR A 385 3.17 -8.67 16.29
C THR A 385 2.31 -9.89 16.58
N ALA A 386 2.45 -10.49 17.77
CA ALA A 386 1.69 -11.67 18.12
C ALA A 386 0.19 -11.37 18.25
N ASN A 387 -0.18 -10.23 18.85
CA ASN A 387 -1.58 -9.82 18.93
C ASN A 387 -2.22 -9.62 17.56
N TYR A 388 -1.46 -9.15 16.55
CA TYR A 388 -1.97 -9.07 15.18
C TYR A 388 -2.09 -10.44 14.52
N VAL A 389 -1.08 -11.32 14.66
CA VAL A 389 -1.12 -12.68 14.13
C VAL A 389 -2.31 -13.47 14.66
N ASN A 390 -2.79 -13.15 15.86
CA ASN A 390 -3.99 -13.78 16.44
C ASN A 390 -5.30 -13.37 15.74
N LEU A 391 -5.31 -12.32 14.91
CA LEU A 391 -6.46 -11.99 14.05
C LEU A 391 -6.69 -13.03 12.96
N TYR A 392 -5.64 -13.76 12.54
CA TYR A 392 -5.81 -14.97 11.74
C TYR A 392 -6.51 -16.03 12.60
N GLY A 393 -7.78 -16.20 12.38
CA GLY A 393 -8.57 -17.14 13.16
C GLY A 393 -8.31 -18.61 12.83
N MET A 394 -9.35 -19.39 12.93
CA MET A 394 -9.34 -20.83 12.64
C MET A 394 -9.84 -21.10 11.21
N GLU A 395 -9.55 -22.29 10.69
CA GLU A 395 -10.01 -22.73 9.36
C GLU A 395 -11.53 -22.72 9.20
N ASN A 396 -12.28 -22.91 10.31
CA ASN A 396 -13.74 -22.82 10.33
C ASN A 396 -14.27 -21.37 10.25
N GLY A 397 -13.41 -20.37 10.10
CA GLY A 397 -13.77 -18.95 9.98
C GLY A 397 -13.95 -18.20 11.30
N LEU A 398 -13.95 -18.87 12.44
CA LEU A 398 -14.10 -18.22 13.75
C LEU A 398 -12.80 -17.56 14.22
N PRO A 399 -12.87 -16.46 15.00
CA PRO A 399 -11.70 -15.90 15.65
C PRO A 399 -11.13 -16.87 16.68
N LEU A 400 -9.86 -16.68 17.08
CA LEU A 400 -9.29 -17.42 18.20
C LEU A 400 -10.13 -17.19 19.46
N SER A 401 -10.42 -18.25 20.18
CA SER A 401 -11.15 -18.20 21.45
C SER A 401 -10.53 -19.17 22.43
N GLU A 402 -10.47 -18.78 23.71
CA GLU A 402 -10.09 -19.70 24.78
C GLU A 402 -11.12 -20.81 25.01
N ASP A 403 -12.34 -20.62 24.54
CA ASP A 403 -13.36 -21.66 24.50
C ASP A 403 -13.11 -22.58 23.28
N GLU A 404 -12.36 -23.66 23.51
CA GLU A 404 -12.03 -24.66 22.50
C GLU A 404 -13.28 -25.28 21.84
N THR A 405 -14.41 -25.28 22.55
CA THR A 405 -15.65 -25.88 22.02
C THR A 405 -16.28 -25.02 20.92
N LYS A 406 -15.96 -23.75 20.87
CA LYS A 406 -16.46 -22.81 19.86
C LYS A 406 -15.54 -22.73 18.64
N SER A 407 -14.30 -22.32 18.87
CA SER A 407 -13.36 -22.05 17.77
C SER A 407 -12.53 -23.26 17.37
N GLY A 408 -12.33 -24.23 18.27
CA GLY A 408 -11.40 -25.35 18.08
C GLY A 408 -9.92 -24.97 18.36
N PHE A 409 -9.65 -23.73 18.78
CA PHE A 409 -8.30 -23.29 19.12
C PHE A 409 -7.80 -23.98 20.40
N ARG A 410 -6.57 -24.50 20.38
CA ARG A 410 -5.92 -25.15 21.51
C ARG A 410 -4.56 -24.53 21.80
N LYS A 411 -4.37 -24.04 23.03
CA LYS A 411 -3.10 -23.42 23.45
C LYS A 411 -1.88 -24.35 23.38
N ASN A 412 -2.08 -25.65 23.51
CA ASN A 412 -1.00 -26.63 23.37
C ASN A 412 -0.74 -27.06 21.92
N PHE A 413 -1.59 -26.66 20.96
CA PHE A 413 -1.43 -26.84 19.52
C PHE A 413 -1.80 -25.55 18.78
N PRO A 414 -1.09 -24.43 19.01
CA PRO A 414 -1.54 -23.10 18.63
C PRO A 414 -1.53 -22.84 17.13
N PHE A 415 -0.83 -23.66 16.38
CA PHE A 415 -0.67 -23.51 14.93
C PHE A 415 -1.57 -24.45 14.12
N ARG A 416 -2.31 -25.36 14.80
CA ARG A 416 -3.17 -26.32 14.15
C ARG A 416 -4.48 -25.70 13.69
N ASN A 417 -4.97 -26.10 12.49
CA ASN A 417 -6.28 -25.73 11.95
C ASN A 417 -6.52 -24.20 11.92
N ARG A 418 -5.47 -23.42 11.64
CA ARG A 418 -5.58 -21.98 11.48
C ARG A 418 -6.15 -21.62 10.11
N ASP A 419 -6.61 -20.39 9.96
CA ASP A 419 -6.92 -19.77 8.67
C ASP A 419 -5.80 -20.08 7.67
N ALA A 420 -6.14 -20.52 6.47
CA ALA A 420 -5.16 -20.91 5.46
C ALA A 420 -4.16 -19.78 5.13
N ARG A 421 -4.60 -18.52 5.23
CA ARG A 421 -3.74 -17.35 5.03
C ARG A 421 -2.66 -17.20 6.10
N PHE A 422 -2.89 -17.72 7.32
CA PHE A 422 -1.83 -17.78 8.34
C PHE A 422 -0.60 -18.53 7.82
N TYR A 423 -0.80 -19.69 7.20
CA TYR A 423 0.30 -20.51 6.68
C TYR A 423 0.98 -19.91 5.45
N HIS A 424 0.28 -19.04 4.72
CA HIS A 424 0.84 -18.30 3.59
C HIS A 424 1.60 -17.06 4.02
N ASP A 425 1.05 -16.31 4.97
CA ASP A 425 1.50 -14.94 5.28
C ASP A 425 2.54 -14.90 6.42
N ILE A 426 2.58 -15.91 7.30
CA ILE A 426 3.32 -15.90 8.54
C ILE A 426 4.31 -17.06 8.60
N VAL A 427 5.55 -16.74 8.94
CA VAL A 427 6.55 -17.73 9.32
C VAL A 427 6.44 -17.97 10.83
N PHE A 428 6.12 -19.19 11.22
CA PHE A 428 5.98 -19.62 12.62
C PHE A 428 7.01 -20.70 12.98
N ASP A 429 7.03 -21.14 14.22
CA ASP A 429 8.02 -22.11 14.70
C ASP A 429 7.95 -23.43 13.93
N GLY A 430 9.10 -23.92 13.49
CA GLY A 430 9.25 -25.14 12.68
C GLY A 430 9.01 -24.96 11.18
N PHE A 431 8.62 -23.75 10.71
CA PHE A 431 8.41 -23.48 9.29
C PHE A 431 9.64 -23.86 8.46
N HIS A 432 9.46 -24.66 7.41
CA HIS A 432 10.51 -25.09 6.51
C HIS A 432 10.88 -23.97 5.52
N TYR A 433 11.80 -23.12 5.92
CA TYR A 433 12.12 -21.89 5.18
C TYR A 433 13.15 -22.10 4.07
N VAL A 434 14.16 -22.96 4.29
CA VAL A 434 15.21 -23.25 3.30
C VAL A 434 14.94 -24.61 2.68
N ASN A 435 14.69 -24.63 1.36
CA ASN A 435 14.43 -25.87 0.63
C ASN A 435 15.72 -26.65 0.32
N ALA A 436 16.78 -25.95 -0.05
CA ALA A 436 18.07 -26.56 -0.37
C ALA A 436 18.74 -27.14 0.89
N ALA A 437 19.60 -28.16 0.68
CA ALA A 437 20.46 -28.67 1.72
C ALA A 437 21.47 -27.61 2.17
N ILE A 438 21.73 -27.51 3.47
CA ILE A 438 22.78 -26.69 4.02
C ILE A 438 24.04 -27.52 4.07
N PRO A 439 25.16 -27.09 3.43
CA PRO A 439 26.40 -27.89 3.36
C PRO A 439 27.02 -28.19 4.75
N GLU A 440 26.87 -27.25 5.69
CA GLU A 440 27.33 -27.43 7.05
C GLU A 440 26.32 -28.28 7.85
N VAL A 441 26.66 -29.54 8.07
CA VAL A 441 25.77 -30.53 8.72
C VAL A 441 25.32 -30.08 10.12
N ASP A 442 26.14 -29.39 10.85
CA ASP A 442 25.82 -28.84 12.18
C ASP A 442 24.81 -27.66 12.14
N LYS A 443 24.54 -27.13 10.93
CA LYS A 443 23.57 -26.05 10.72
C LYS A 443 22.29 -26.50 9.98
N GLU A 444 22.16 -27.77 9.66
CA GLU A 444 21.01 -28.32 8.94
C GLU A 444 19.66 -27.96 9.61
N PHE A 445 19.64 -27.85 10.94
CA PHE A 445 18.46 -27.44 11.69
C PHE A 445 17.95 -26.02 11.33
N LEU A 446 18.81 -25.17 10.78
CA LEU A 446 18.44 -23.81 10.36
C LEU A 446 17.50 -23.79 9.14
N ARG A 447 17.29 -24.90 8.48
CA ARG A 447 16.25 -25.03 7.44
C ARG A 447 14.85 -24.86 8.00
N TYR A 448 14.70 -25.11 9.30
CA TYR A 448 13.44 -25.04 10.03
C TYR A 448 13.51 -23.92 11.07
N CYS A 449 12.53 -23.01 11.03
CA CYS A 449 12.56 -21.85 11.90
C CYS A 449 12.47 -22.23 13.38
N THR A 450 13.34 -21.60 14.22
CA THR A 450 13.40 -21.84 15.68
C THR A 450 12.92 -20.60 16.41
N LEU A 451 11.59 -20.44 16.48
CA LEU A 451 10.90 -19.23 16.96
C LEU A 451 10.27 -19.39 18.37
N TYR A 452 10.52 -20.51 19.03
CA TYR A 452 10.13 -20.71 20.44
C TYR A 452 10.99 -19.86 21.39
N THR A 453 10.56 -19.67 22.63
CA THR A 453 11.28 -18.88 23.64
C THR A 453 12.68 -19.46 23.88
N GLY A 454 13.71 -18.67 23.61
CA GLY A 454 15.11 -19.11 23.67
C GLY A 454 15.64 -19.83 22.42
N GLY A 455 14.82 -20.00 21.40
CA GLY A 455 15.25 -20.55 20.10
C GLY A 455 16.31 -19.69 19.42
N ALA A 456 17.10 -20.28 18.53
CA ALA A 456 18.23 -19.60 17.89
C ALA A 456 17.82 -18.34 17.11
N MET A 457 16.61 -18.32 16.53
CA MET A 457 16.05 -17.17 15.80
C MET A 457 15.33 -16.16 16.71
N ARG A 458 15.41 -16.34 18.04
CA ARG A 458 14.90 -15.42 19.08
C ARG A 458 16.04 -14.86 19.94
N ALA A 459 17.11 -15.63 20.13
CA ALA A 459 18.15 -15.37 21.12
C ALA A 459 19.23 -14.39 20.65
N VAL A 460 19.43 -14.21 19.35
CA VAL A 460 20.48 -13.36 18.80
C VAL A 460 20.03 -11.92 18.62
N ALA A 461 20.98 -10.98 18.65
CA ALA A 461 20.70 -9.59 18.28
C ALA A 461 20.06 -9.53 16.89
N ASN A 462 19.04 -8.71 16.75
CA ASN A 462 18.27 -8.56 15.50
C ASN A 462 17.50 -9.81 15.05
N ALA A 463 17.22 -10.74 15.95
CA ALA A 463 16.32 -11.87 15.72
C ALA A 463 14.84 -11.45 15.92
N SER A 464 13.93 -12.39 15.74
CA SER A 464 12.52 -12.12 15.99
C SER A 464 12.26 -11.79 17.46
N ARG A 465 11.75 -10.59 17.70
CA ARG A 465 11.30 -10.15 19.03
C ARG A 465 9.86 -10.58 19.30
N THR A 466 9.11 -10.90 18.25
CA THR A 466 7.68 -11.19 18.32
C THR A 466 7.34 -12.68 18.32
N GLY A 467 8.26 -13.54 17.91
CA GLY A 467 8.03 -14.99 17.74
C GLY A 467 7.57 -15.37 16.33
N TYR A 468 7.52 -14.43 15.41
CA TYR A 468 7.09 -14.62 14.04
C TYR A 468 7.96 -13.86 13.06
N PHE A 469 7.86 -14.19 11.76
CA PHE A 469 8.31 -13.37 10.64
C PHE A 469 7.21 -13.28 9.59
N ILE A 470 7.36 -12.34 8.65
CA ILE A 470 6.42 -12.15 7.53
C ILE A 470 6.88 -12.99 6.35
N GLN A 471 5.94 -13.75 5.75
CA GLN A 471 6.15 -14.48 4.50
C GLN A 471 5.45 -13.82 3.31
N LYS A 472 4.29 -13.22 3.52
CA LYS A 472 3.39 -12.71 2.45
C LYS A 472 4.08 -11.92 1.36
N LEU A 473 5.01 -11.03 1.73
CA LEU A 473 5.70 -10.13 0.80
C LEU A 473 7.09 -10.63 0.41
N VAL A 474 7.40 -11.88 0.75
CA VAL A 474 8.74 -12.47 0.59
C VAL A 474 8.64 -13.72 -0.25
N PRO A 475 9.28 -13.78 -1.43
CA PRO A 475 9.33 -15.01 -2.19
C PRO A 475 9.95 -16.14 -1.38
N HIS A 476 9.35 -17.31 -1.42
CA HIS A 476 9.73 -18.43 -0.56
C HIS A 476 11.21 -18.84 -0.72
N GLN A 477 11.79 -18.77 -1.84
CA GLN A 477 13.18 -19.14 -2.08
C GLN A 477 14.17 -17.97 -1.95
N ALA A 478 13.74 -16.85 -1.34
CA ALA A 478 14.58 -15.66 -1.18
C ALA A 478 15.56 -15.81 0.01
N ASN A 479 16.46 -16.77 -0.11
CA ASN A 479 17.54 -17.03 0.84
C ASN A 479 18.81 -17.45 0.13
N LYS A 480 19.92 -17.52 0.87
CA LYS A 480 21.27 -17.80 0.34
C LYS A 480 21.37 -19.15 -0.40
N TYR A 481 20.66 -20.16 0.06
CA TYR A 481 20.81 -21.54 -0.44
C TYR A 481 19.85 -21.86 -1.58
N ASP A 482 18.67 -21.29 -1.59
CA ASP A 482 17.66 -21.50 -2.64
C ASP A 482 17.83 -20.57 -3.85
N GLY A 483 18.65 -19.54 -3.76
CA GLY A 483 19.17 -18.78 -4.89
C GLY A 483 18.43 -17.51 -5.28
N LEU A 484 17.20 -17.23 -4.85
CA LEU A 484 16.50 -15.98 -5.15
C LEU A 484 17.02 -14.78 -4.33
N TYR A 485 17.95 -15.03 -3.43
CA TYR A 485 18.62 -14.01 -2.64
C TYR A 485 19.65 -13.19 -3.42
N ASN A 486 19.91 -13.54 -4.66
CA ASN A 486 20.93 -12.87 -5.47
C ASN A 486 20.45 -11.46 -5.90
N TRP A 487 21.35 -10.48 -5.78
CA TRP A 487 21.14 -9.08 -6.17
C TRP A 487 20.77 -8.87 -7.64
N SER A 488 21.16 -9.80 -8.50
CA SER A 488 20.85 -9.78 -9.92
C SER A 488 19.55 -10.50 -10.28
N GLY A 489 18.83 -11.03 -9.28
CA GLY A 489 17.54 -11.67 -9.52
C GLY A 489 16.47 -10.65 -9.93
N ASN A 490 15.69 -10.97 -10.94
CA ASN A 490 14.57 -10.15 -11.41
C ASN A 490 13.37 -10.29 -10.47
N LEU A 491 13.54 -9.87 -9.21
CA LEU A 491 12.48 -9.83 -8.24
C LEU A 491 11.83 -8.45 -8.27
N HIS A 492 10.56 -8.41 -8.68
CA HIS A 492 9.75 -7.21 -8.66
C HIS A 492 8.70 -7.37 -7.59
N THR A 493 8.69 -6.45 -6.63
CA THR A 493 7.69 -6.36 -5.57
C THR A 493 6.81 -5.14 -5.77
N TYR A 494 5.53 -5.27 -5.39
CA TYR A 494 4.53 -4.22 -5.49
C TYR A 494 3.56 -4.27 -4.34
N LEU A 495 3.21 -3.09 -3.84
CA LEU A 495 2.06 -2.90 -2.97
C LEU A 495 0.99 -2.10 -3.73
N PRO A 496 -0.14 -2.70 -4.10
CA PRO A 496 -1.20 -1.99 -4.76
C PRO A 496 -1.82 -0.94 -3.81
N TYR A 497 -2.16 0.22 -4.35
CA TYR A 497 -2.98 1.21 -3.66
C TYR A 497 -4.42 0.73 -3.48
N MET A 498 -4.86 -0.14 -4.38
CA MET A 498 -6.20 -0.71 -4.39
C MET A 498 -6.18 -2.02 -5.16
N ARG A 499 -6.77 -3.06 -4.61
CA ARG A 499 -7.01 -4.34 -5.29
C ARG A 499 -8.44 -4.82 -5.07
N LEU A 500 -8.87 -5.80 -5.84
CA LEU A 500 -10.28 -6.20 -5.86
C LEU A 500 -10.78 -6.71 -4.50
N ALA A 501 -9.93 -7.41 -3.73
CA ALA A 501 -10.31 -7.82 -2.38
C ALA A 501 -10.56 -6.62 -1.44
N ASP A 502 -9.79 -5.53 -1.57
CA ASP A 502 -10.03 -4.28 -0.84
C ASP A 502 -11.41 -3.70 -1.18
N ILE A 503 -11.83 -3.77 -2.45
CA ILE A 503 -13.16 -3.33 -2.89
C ILE A 503 -14.28 -4.15 -2.23
N TYR A 504 -14.17 -5.49 -2.20
CA TYR A 504 -15.16 -6.34 -1.51
C TYR A 504 -15.26 -6.00 -0.02
N LEU A 505 -14.13 -5.77 0.64
CA LEU A 505 -14.08 -5.42 2.07
C LEU A 505 -14.67 -4.04 2.35
N MET A 506 -14.33 -3.05 1.53
CA MET A 506 -14.90 -1.70 1.66
C MET A 506 -16.41 -1.68 1.33
N TYR A 507 -16.85 -2.46 0.36
CA TYR A 507 -18.26 -2.67 0.09
C TYR A 507 -19.00 -3.29 1.29
N ALA A 508 -18.43 -4.36 1.85
CA ALA A 508 -19.00 -5.02 3.03
C ALA A 508 -19.10 -4.06 4.22
N GLU A 509 -18.07 -3.27 4.47
CA GLU A 509 -18.05 -2.27 5.55
C GLU A 509 -19.11 -1.18 5.32
N ALA A 510 -19.19 -0.63 4.11
CA ALA A 510 -20.17 0.39 3.76
C ALA A 510 -21.61 -0.13 3.93
N CYS A 511 -21.90 -1.32 3.44
CA CYS A 511 -23.21 -1.95 3.58
C CYS A 511 -23.53 -2.30 5.04
N ALA A 512 -22.56 -2.83 5.79
CA ALA A 512 -22.72 -3.17 7.20
C ALA A 512 -22.98 -1.94 8.09
N ALA A 513 -22.39 -0.80 7.74
CA ALA A 513 -22.63 0.47 8.42
C ALA A 513 -24.08 0.97 8.28
N VAL A 514 -24.80 0.50 7.25
CA VAL A 514 -26.21 0.87 6.99
C VAL A 514 -27.17 -0.14 7.61
N ASP A 515 -26.95 -1.44 7.35
CA ASP A 515 -27.95 -2.48 7.68
C ASP A 515 -27.30 -3.82 8.10
N GLY A 516 -26.14 -3.77 8.76
CA GLY A 516 -25.47 -4.95 9.27
C GLY A 516 -25.11 -5.98 8.18
N ALA A 517 -25.10 -7.26 8.52
CA ALA A 517 -24.71 -8.34 7.62
C ALA A 517 -25.59 -8.45 6.35
N ALA A 518 -26.87 -8.10 6.47
CA ALA A 518 -27.84 -8.15 5.38
C ALA A 518 -27.80 -6.91 4.46
N GLY A 519 -27.06 -5.88 4.85
CA GLY A 519 -26.94 -4.63 4.07
C GLY A 519 -26.40 -4.88 2.68
N LYS A 520 -26.95 -4.18 1.69
CA LYS A 520 -26.52 -4.23 0.29
C LYS A 520 -26.83 -2.93 -0.44
N SER A 521 -26.12 -2.68 -1.53
CA SER A 521 -26.44 -1.58 -2.43
C SER A 521 -27.64 -1.91 -3.32
N THR A 522 -28.21 -0.89 -3.99
CA THR A 522 -29.35 -1.07 -4.90
C THR A 522 -28.93 -1.68 -6.23
N ASN A 523 -27.67 -1.54 -6.61
CA ASN A 523 -27.14 -1.90 -7.93
C ASN A 523 -26.24 -3.15 -7.93
N PHE A 524 -26.08 -3.84 -6.77
CA PHE A 524 -25.33 -5.08 -6.66
C PHE A 524 -26.06 -6.06 -5.74
N GLY A 525 -26.15 -7.32 -6.18
CA GLY A 525 -27.04 -8.31 -5.54
C GLY A 525 -26.52 -8.91 -4.23
N LYS A 526 -25.20 -8.82 -3.95
CA LYS A 526 -24.56 -9.41 -2.76
C LYS A 526 -24.74 -8.54 -1.53
N THR A 527 -24.95 -9.18 -0.38
CA THR A 527 -24.96 -8.54 0.92
C THR A 527 -23.53 -8.28 1.44
N ALA A 528 -23.41 -7.58 2.57
CA ALA A 528 -22.15 -7.40 3.28
C ALA A 528 -21.54 -8.77 3.68
N GLU A 529 -22.37 -9.69 4.15
CA GLU A 529 -21.96 -11.07 4.47
C GLU A 529 -21.44 -11.81 3.23
N ASP A 530 -22.18 -11.76 2.12
CA ASP A 530 -21.78 -12.42 0.87
C ASP A 530 -20.45 -11.90 0.34
N ALA A 531 -20.19 -10.60 0.48
CA ALA A 531 -18.95 -9.99 0.03
C ALA A 531 -17.73 -10.51 0.81
N ILE A 532 -17.82 -10.61 2.13
CA ILE A 532 -16.76 -11.20 2.97
C ILE A 532 -16.59 -12.67 2.66
N ASN A 533 -17.70 -13.41 2.58
CA ASN A 533 -17.66 -14.85 2.33
C ASN A 533 -17.11 -15.18 0.94
N THR A 534 -17.20 -14.27 -0.03
CA THR A 534 -16.50 -14.40 -1.33
C THR A 534 -14.98 -14.52 -1.13
N LEU A 535 -14.38 -13.70 -0.26
CA LEU A 535 -12.94 -13.75 0.02
C LEU A 535 -12.56 -14.96 0.87
N ARG A 536 -13.34 -15.29 1.90
CA ARG A 536 -13.13 -16.48 2.74
C ARG A 536 -13.20 -17.76 1.93
N LYS A 537 -14.18 -17.88 1.05
CA LYS A 537 -14.31 -19.02 0.13
C LYS A 537 -13.09 -19.13 -0.79
N ARG A 538 -12.59 -18.01 -1.35
CA ARG A 538 -11.36 -17.99 -2.14
C ARG A 538 -10.16 -18.52 -1.34
N ALA A 539 -10.06 -18.15 -0.06
CA ALA A 539 -8.97 -18.57 0.83
C ALA A 539 -9.17 -19.99 1.42
N GLY A 540 -10.28 -20.67 1.14
CA GLY A 540 -10.59 -21.97 1.72
C GLY A 540 -10.82 -21.90 3.24
N VAL A 541 -11.45 -20.84 3.71
CA VAL A 541 -11.78 -20.59 5.12
C VAL A 541 -13.29 -20.61 5.30
N GLY A 542 -13.77 -21.05 6.44
CA GLY A 542 -15.18 -21.07 6.79
C GLY A 542 -15.81 -19.67 6.78
N PRO A 543 -17.14 -19.58 6.58
CA PRO A 543 -17.86 -18.31 6.47
C PRO A 543 -17.87 -17.53 7.79
N VAL A 544 -18.33 -16.28 7.74
CA VAL A 544 -18.61 -15.49 8.94
C VAL A 544 -19.63 -16.21 9.80
N GLY A 545 -19.37 -16.31 11.10
CA GLY A 545 -20.19 -17.12 12.02
C GLY A 545 -19.78 -18.58 12.11
N GLY A 546 -18.82 -19.01 11.33
CA GLY A 546 -18.22 -20.34 11.37
C GLY A 546 -18.98 -21.38 10.55
N GLY A 547 -18.24 -22.37 10.08
CA GLY A 547 -18.75 -23.49 9.29
C GLY A 547 -17.60 -24.26 8.66
N GLU A 548 -17.92 -25.20 7.77
CA GLU A 548 -16.89 -25.89 7.00
C GLU A 548 -16.29 -24.96 5.95
N PRO A 549 -14.97 -25.08 5.64
CA PRO A 549 -14.35 -24.35 4.55
C PRO A 549 -15.11 -24.53 3.23
N GLY A 550 -15.43 -23.41 2.60
CA GLY A 550 -16.19 -23.41 1.36
C GLY A 550 -17.71 -23.34 1.50
N ASP A 551 -18.26 -23.46 2.72
CA ASP A 551 -19.67 -23.14 2.96
C ASP A 551 -19.97 -21.68 2.68
N GLU A 552 -21.24 -21.38 2.35
CA GLU A 552 -21.63 -20.00 2.01
C GLU A 552 -22.16 -19.23 3.22
N LYS A 553 -22.62 -19.91 4.26
CA LYS A 553 -23.22 -19.29 5.44
C LYS A 553 -22.81 -19.98 6.72
N GLY A 554 -22.41 -19.19 7.72
CA GLY A 554 -22.07 -19.65 9.03
C GLY A 554 -23.29 -19.91 9.90
N THR A 555 -23.20 -20.95 10.74
CA THR A 555 -24.26 -21.36 11.67
C THR A 555 -23.76 -21.68 13.07
N LEU A 556 -22.48 -21.92 13.28
CA LEU A 556 -21.93 -22.34 14.58
C LEU A 556 -22.09 -21.25 15.65
N CYS A 557 -21.82 -20.01 15.28
CA CYS A 557 -21.91 -18.82 16.14
C CYS A 557 -22.71 -17.73 15.42
N PRO A 558 -24.05 -17.87 15.33
CA PRO A 558 -24.90 -16.96 14.54
C PRO A 558 -24.86 -15.51 15.04
N GLU A 559 -24.40 -15.25 16.26
CA GLU A 559 -24.24 -13.90 16.80
C GLU A 559 -23.28 -13.04 16.01
N TYR A 560 -22.32 -13.59 15.28
CA TYR A 560 -21.43 -12.84 14.39
C TYR A 560 -22.14 -12.28 13.17
N ILE A 561 -23.33 -12.79 12.86
CA ILE A 561 -24.17 -12.31 11.75
C ILE A 561 -25.34 -11.48 12.28
N SER A 562 -25.99 -11.92 13.35
CA SER A 562 -27.22 -11.29 13.87
C SER A 562 -26.97 -10.03 14.70
N ASN A 563 -25.75 -9.80 15.17
CA ASN A 563 -25.36 -8.62 15.92
C ASN A 563 -24.50 -7.72 15.02
N SER A 564 -25.01 -6.53 14.70
CA SER A 564 -24.34 -5.59 13.78
C SER A 564 -22.95 -5.18 14.23
N GLN A 565 -22.71 -5.06 15.56
CA GLN A 565 -21.38 -4.72 16.08
C GLN A 565 -20.41 -5.88 15.90
N LYS A 566 -20.81 -7.09 16.28
CA LYS A 566 -19.97 -8.28 16.07
C LYS A 566 -19.69 -8.54 14.59
N PHE A 567 -20.66 -8.27 13.74
CA PHE A 567 -20.45 -8.37 12.30
C PHE A 567 -19.44 -7.33 11.80
N MET A 568 -19.54 -6.08 12.24
CA MET A 568 -18.56 -5.04 11.90
C MET A 568 -17.15 -5.40 12.42
N ASP A 569 -17.04 -6.01 13.60
CA ASP A 569 -15.76 -6.48 14.13
C ASP A 569 -15.17 -7.61 13.24
N GLU A 570 -16.01 -8.50 12.72
CA GLU A 570 -15.59 -9.52 11.75
C GLU A 570 -15.20 -8.91 10.39
N VAL A 571 -15.89 -7.86 9.91
CA VAL A 571 -15.47 -7.09 8.71
C VAL A 571 -14.07 -6.52 8.91
N ARG A 572 -13.81 -5.92 10.07
CA ARG A 572 -12.50 -5.34 10.42
C ARG A 572 -11.42 -6.41 10.59
N ARG A 573 -11.76 -7.53 11.19
CA ARG A 573 -10.86 -8.67 11.31
C ARG A 573 -10.51 -9.26 9.93
N GLU A 574 -11.51 -9.47 9.08
CA GLU A 574 -11.28 -9.96 7.71
C GLU A 574 -10.39 -9.01 6.92
N ARG A 575 -10.63 -7.70 7.05
CA ARG A 575 -9.80 -6.68 6.42
C ARG A 575 -8.34 -6.72 6.93
N ALA A 576 -8.14 -6.92 8.23
CA ALA A 576 -6.80 -7.09 8.80
C ALA A 576 -6.09 -8.31 8.23
N VAL A 577 -6.77 -9.46 8.16
CA VAL A 577 -6.18 -10.71 7.65
C VAL A 577 -5.91 -10.63 6.15
N GLU A 578 -6.89 -10.21 5.37
CA GLU A 578 -6.77 -10.17 3.90
C GLU A 578 -5.73 -9.15 3.42
N LEU A 579 -5.70 -7.96 4.02
CA LEU A 579 -4.83 -6.85 3.63
C LEU A 579 -3.61 -6.69 4.55
N SER A 580 -3.24 -7.73 5.30
CA SER A 580 -2.10 -7.70 6.21
C SER A 580 -0.83 -7.23 5.52
N PHE A 581 -0.10 -6.34 6.16
CA PHE A 581 1.21 -5.83 5.71
C PHE A 581 1.20 -5.06 4.36
N GLU A 582 0.03 -4.66 3.86
CA GLU A 582 -0.09 -3.93 2.58
C GLU A 582 -0.16 -2.40 2.75
N GLY A 583 0.02 -1.88 3.97
CA GLY A 583 0.08 -0.44 4.25
C GLY A 583 -1.28 0.23 4.47
N PHE A 584 -2.34 -0.52 4.75
CA PHE A 584 -3.68 0.03 5.02
C PHE A 584 -3.97 0.25 6.51
N ARG A 585 -3.25 -0.47 7.38
CA ARG A 585 -3.65 -0.65 8.77
C ARG A 585 -3.74 0.65 9.58
N PHE A 586 -2.76 1.55 9.46
CA PHE A 586 -2.78 2.82 10.17
C PHE A 586 -4.06 3.62 9.87
N ASN A 587 -4.37 3.82 8.58
CA ASN A 587 -5.52 4.59 8.16
C ASN A 587 -6.85 3.91 8.53
N ASP A 588 -6.88 2.59 8.59
CA ASP A 588 -8.05 1.85 9.06
C ASP A 588 -8.31 2.08 10.55
N LEU A 589 -7.30 1.89 11.41
CA LEU A 589 -7.43 2.15 12.84
C LEU A 589 -7.70 3.63 13.14
N GLN A 590 -7.09 4.54 12.38
CA GLN A 590 -7.31 5.97 12.46
C GLN A 590 -8.80 6.30 12.21
N ARG A 591 -9.33 5.93 11.05
CA ARG A 591 -10.70 6.28 10.65
C ARG A 591 -11.77 5.58 11.48
N TRP A 592 -11.47 4.44 12.08
CA TRP A 592 -12.34 3.72 13.01
C TRP A 592 -12.28 4.23 14.44
N LEU A 593 -11.47 5.24 14.76
CA LEU A 593 -11.24 5.74 16.13
C LEU A 593 -10.66 4.68 17.08
N LEU A 594 -9.75 3.83 16.58
CA LEU A 594 -9.16 2.73 17.32
C LEU A 594 -7.69 2.96 17.74
N LEU A 595 -7.04 4.02 17.29
CA LEU A 595 -5.61 4.25 17.58
C LEU A 595 -5.30 4.36 19.07
N THR A 596 -6.27 4.76 19.90
CA THR A 596 -6.10 4.95 21.35
C THR A 596 -6.67 3.80 22.17
N GLU A 597 -7.19 2.76 21.54
CA GLU A 597 -7.89 1.65 22.17
C GLU A 597 -7.01 0.41 22.35
N GLU A 598 -7.13 -0.31 23.46
CA GLU A 598 -6.61 -1.66 23.57
C GLU A 598 -7.50 -2.63 22.74
N PRO A 599 -6.93 -3.61 22.04
CA PRO A 599 -5.51 -4.04 22.04
C PRO A 599 -4.60 -3.29 21.05
N TYR A 600 -5.10 -2.29 20.32
CA TYR A 600 -4.35 -1.64 19.23
C TYR A 600 -3.20 -0.75 19.72
N THR A 601 -3.19 -0.39 21.01
CA THR A 601 -2.12 0.40 21.64
C THR A 601 -0.96 -0.44 22.17
N ILE A 602 -1.05 -1.76 22.08
CA ILE A 602 0.01 -2.66 22.55
C ILE A 602 0.54 -3.52 21.42
N LYS A 603 1.81 -3.90 21.53
CA LYS A 603 2.45 -4.90 20.66
C LYS A 603 2.98 -6.02 21.54
N THR A 604 2.71 -7.25 21.12
CA THR A 604 3.05 -8.43 21.90
C THR A 604 3.98 -9.38 21.18
N SER A 605 4.69 -10.20 21.93
CA SER A 605 5.41 -11.38 21.47
C SER A 605 4.65 -12.65 21.82
N GLN A 606 4.86 -13.70 21.03
CA GLN A 606 4.39 -15.04 21.32
C GLN A 606 5.51 -15.82 22.03
N GLU A 607 5.21 -16.32 23.22
CA GLU A 607 6.14 -17.08 24.04
C GLU A 607 5.61 -18.49 24.28
N PHE A 608 6.46 -19.49 24.13
CA PHE A 608 6.16 -20.90 24.41
C PHE A 608 7.42 -21.75 24.45
N GLU A 609 7.29 -22.98 24.94
CA GLU A 609 8.34 -24.00 24.98
C GLU A 609 7.98 -25.12 24.01
N ARG A 610 8.96 -25.62 23.25
CA ARG A 610 8.81 -26.82 22.43
C ARG A 610 8.69 -28.07 23.33
N VAL A 611 7.81 -28.99 22.95
CA VAL A 611 7.74 -30.34 23.48
C VAL A 611 8.47 -31.30 22.55
N GLU A 612 8.32 -31.08 21.24
CA GLU A 612 8.88 -31.92 20.20
C GLU A 612 10.40 -31.67 20.00
N ASN A 613 11.10 -32.73 19.59
CA ASN A 613 12.53 -32.65 19.24
C ASN A 613 12.71 -32.19 17.78
N GLU A 614 13.96 -31.95 17.36
CA GLU A 614 14.27 -31.48 16.00
C GLU A 614 13.85 -32.48 14.91
N ASP A 615 13.86 -33.79 15.19
CA ASP A 615 13.47 -34.80 14.21
C ASP A 615 11.97 -34.75 13.89
N PHE A 616 11.14 -34.30 14.83
CA PHE A 616 9.74 -34.06 14.58
C PHE A 616 9.57 -33.03 13.44
N TYR A 617 10.24 -31.88 13.56
CA TYR A 617 10.11 -30.77 12.58
C TYR A 617 10.69 -31.10 11.19
N LYS A 618 11.59 -32.08 11.11
CA LYS A 618 12.08 -32.59 9.82
C LYS A 618 11.09 -33.50 9.10
N ASN A 619 10.27 -34.23 9.85
CA ASN A 619 9.49 -35.33 9.34
C ASN A 619 7.97 -35.13 9.40
N ASN A 620 7.51 -34.13 10.17
CA ASN A 620 6.09 -33.87 10.40
C ASN A 620 5.74 -32.41 10.11
N ASP A 621 4.45 -32.14 9.97
CA ASP A 621 3.94 -30.79 9.86
C ASP A 621 4.18 -30.04 11.19
N PRO A 622 4.93 -28.93 11.20
CA PRO A 622 5.14 -28.15 12.41
C PRO A 622 3.86 -27.56 13.00
N ALA A 623 2.79 -27.42 12.22
CA ALA A 623 1.49 -27.00 12.73
C ALA A 623 0.90 -28.01 13.72
N GLU A 624 1.31 -29.28 13.64
CA GLU A 624 0.88 -30.37 14.54
C GLU A 624 1.75 -30.48 15.81
N ALA A 625 2.77 -29.64 15.97
CA ALA A 625 3.67 -29.70 17.12
C ALA A 625 2.97 -29.32 18.43
N GLU A 626 3.20 -30.12 19.48
CA GLU A 626 2.76 -29.77 20.83
C GLU A 626 3.71 -28.73 21.44
N VAL A 627 3.13 -27.72 22.11
CA VAL A 627 3.88 -26.72 22.85
C VAL A 627 3.38 -26.58 24.29
N ARG A 628 4.20 -25.99 25.17
CA ARG A 628 3.84 -25.68 26.55
C ARG A 628 4.00 -24.20 26.83
N ASN A 629 3.31 -23.74 27.86
CA ASN A 629 3.41 -22.35 28.35
C ASN A 629 3.14 -21.29 27.26
N PHE A 630 2.21 -21.60 26.34
CA PHE A 630 1.81 -20.70 25.27
C PHE A 630 1.11 -19.47 25.83
N ARG A 631 1.70 -18.30 25.63
CA ARG A 631 1.25 -17.02 26.15
C ARG A 631 1.75 -15.85 25.32
N GLU A 632 1.05 -14.72 25.41
CA GLU A 632 1.53 -13.45 24.89
C GLU A 632 2.23 -12.65 26.00
N GLU A 633 3.30 -11.91 25.62
CA GLU A 633 3.95 -10.94 26.48
C GLU A 633 4.00 -9.57 25.78
N THR A 634 3.64 -8.51 26.50
CA THR A 634 3.72 -7.15 25.96
C THR A 634 5.17 -6.73 25.80
N ILE A 635 5.58 -6.40 24.59
CA ILE A 635 6.94 -5.92 24.25
C ILE A 635 7.00 -4.41 24.05
N LEU A 636 5.85 -3.78 23.73
CA LEU A 636 5.77 -2.35 23.53
C LEU A 636 4.36 -1.87 23.87
N LYS A 637 4.29 -0.70 24.55
CA LYS A 637 3.05 0.07 24.69
C LYS A 637 3.21 1.36 23.90
N ARG A 638 2.33 1.57 22.94
CA ARG A 638 2.34 2.74 22.06
C ARG A 638 1.87 3.99 22.81
N VAL A 639 2.38 5.14 22.40
CA VAL A 639 2.06 6.44 23.02
C VAL A 639 1.13 7.23 22.10
N PHE A 640 -0.16 7.01 22.24
CA PHE A 640 -1.17 7.74 21.49
C PHE A 640 -2.07 8.58 22.36
N GLY A 641 -2.47 9.74 21.82
CA GLY A 641 -3.53 10.58 22.33
C GLY A 641 -4.36 11.12 21.16
N THR A 642 -5.39 11.91 21.45
CA THR A 642 -6.32 12.43 20.44
C THR A 642 -5.68 13.19 19.30
N LYS A 643 -4.57 13.91 19.56
CA LYS A 643 -3.85 14.64 18.52
C LYS A 643 -3.28 13.73 17.42
N HIS A 644 -2.98 12.47 17.74
CA HIS A 644 -2.34 11.52 16.82
C HIS A 644 -3.29 10.91 15.78
N TYR A 645 -4.59 11.22 15.86
CA TYR A 645 -5.51 10.89 14.77
C TYR A 645 -5.25 11.69 13.49
N TRP A 646 -4.60 12.85 13.61
CA TRP A 646 -4.17 13.65 12.47
C TRP A 646 -2.70 14.00 12.56
N PHE A 647 -2.01 13.97 11.43
CA PHE A 647 -0.63 14.46 11.39
C PHE A 647 -0.60 15.99 11.51
N PRO A 648 0.44 16.58 12.14
CA PRO A 648 0.58 18.03 12.19
C PRO A 648 0.81 18.60 10.79
N LEU A 649 0.22 19.74 10.50
CA LEU A 649 0.57 20.54 9.33
C LEU A 649 1.91 21.23 9.56
N LEU A 650 2.62 21.58 8.48
CA LEU A 650 3.86 22.32 8.58
C LEU A 650 3.61 23.70 9.18
N ASP A 651 4.41 24.10 10.18
CA ASP A 651 4.26 25.37 10.87
C ASP A 651 4.33 26.57 9.91
N ASN A 652 5.22 26.51 8.94
CA ASN A 652 5.34 27.56 7.91
C ASN A 652 4.05 27.77 7.11
N ASP A 653 3.29 26.70 6.86
CA ASP A 653 2.06 26.78 6.08
C ASP A 653 0.90 27.31 6.93
N VAL A 654 0.79 26.87 8.20
CA VAL A 654 -0.29 27.31 9.10
C VAL A 654 -0.14 28.75 9.62
N TYR A 655 1.04 29.33 9.53
CA TYR A 655 1.27 30.73 9.90
C TYR A 655 1.08 31.71 8.73
N LEU A 656 0.79 31.23 7.53
CA LEU A 656 0.59 32.11 6.36
C LEU A 656 -0.67 32.95 6.48
N TYR A 657 -1.75 32.39 7.01
CA TYR A 657 -3.04 33.10 7.21
C TYR A 657 -3.94 32.33 8.19
N ALA A 658 -4.84 33.07 8.83
CA ALA A 658 -5.65 32.57 9.98
C ALA A 658 -6.66 31.47 9.60
N GLU A 659 -7.10 31.46 8.33
CA GLU A 659 -8.11 30.51 7.83
C GLU A 659 -7.54 29.10 7.58
N PHE A 660 -6.23 28.93 7.79
CA PHE A 660 -5.55 27.64 7.67
C PHE A 660 -4.97 27.20 9.03
N PRO A 661 -5.83 26.84 10.01
CA PRO A 661 -5.39 26.47 11.35
C PRO A 661 -4.70 25.10 11.37
N GLN A 662 -3.85 24.89 12.37
CA GLN A 662 -3.24 23.62 12.71
C GLN A 662 -4.27 22.57 13.10
N ASN A 663 -3.95 21.31 12.96
CA ASN A 663 -4.71 20.20 13.52
C ASN A 663 -4.76 20.27 15.05
N PRO A 664 -5.89 19.87 15.69
CA PRO A 664 -6.05 19.96 17.13
C PRO A 664 -4.96 19.24 17.91
N GLY A 665 -4.37 19.91 18.89
CA GLY A 665 -3.33 19.35 19.77
C GLY A 665 -1.89 19.48 19.26
N TRP A 666 -1.70 20.07 18.11
CA TRP A 666 -0.37 20.31 17.51
C TRP A 666 0.08 21.77 17.55
#